data_ee07c3511e7ef6ffdcf9d741dfdd413a
#
_entry.id   ee07c3511e7ef6ffdcf9d741dfdd413a
#
_cell.length_a   1.000
_cell.length_b   1.000
_cell.length_c   1.000
_cell.angle_alpha   90.00
_cell.angle_beta   90.00
_cell.angle_gamma   90.00
#
_symmetry.space_group_name_H-M   'P 1'
#
loop_
_entity.id
_entity.type
_entity.pdbx_description
1 polymer ?
#
loop_
_entity_poly.entity_id
_entity_poly.type
_entity_poly.pdbx_seq_one_letter_code
_entity_poly.pdbx_strand_id
1 'polypeptide(L)'
;MSRLTTAFAAVLLALSVITPVFAATTGLVRGTITVDGKPAAGATVLLEGQGSLFKATTNSQGVYVFSLVPFGSYRVIARANGAHELQVIVNVISGHVSTVDVALSTQLKQIAQTTVTAHAGAEANPASVNTLTRTDIQTSPVNNSLNRLLETLPGVVQFSYNEPVINGFHGVTYNIDGAPLPLATTSNFAEIIDPKLINSLEVLTGAIPAEYGGDRMGGVVNIISNRPTDIPQGTYGSITGGFGNQAQGIGSFDVESRTGLSEFFLSANMQTTDRGLDAPTYTPINDAASNNDQFFRFITQLTPRSTLAFDYSNQFSQFQIPINTDPNNPLDPIVSAPGTLDTQLEYERFSNLNWTQVSQDGNGVFQLIPWWRSTRIDYYGDLPLDVLAVEPDFSVCPPTCDKTIHVVGLNQGSYASYIGLRGSDFRATKNHAWKVGFDVSRENATAYQEFACYYVNCAASGPVATPFFPAYTTPQGQAGSQIGIYAEDRWQETPNILWSYGLRYDASTGYVSGNQISPRIGVNLWDGGKNVAHIYYGRFYAAPLLEDVRQACVLLSAQQACSTTNPVYDLKPESDAYLEMGDVYTFNPRFTLGINIFEKSVVNVLDTTQLFNTPIFAVYNNSIGINHGAELRLQEQEPGGDQWFLTTTYSGSYAACISGSEFLFPPNTNQPGVSCVAQLSLEDHSQTVDSTAAYTHRFGGGPQLWYATLQGNYGSGFPVQFEDANINLNGTLPAHTTLDFSLGRNLTPGKSGEDQGLGLSLQVLNLLNHQYVIKVANGFNTTQIANGRNFLLRLTAPF
;
A
#
# COMPACT_ATOMS: atom_id res chain seq x y z
N MET A 1 -17.08 -0.32 -31.49
CA MET A 1 -17.45 1.05 -31.07
C MET A 1 -18.94 1.24 -30.76
N SER A 2 -19.91 0.77 -31.58
CA SER A 2 -21.36 1.02 -31.32
C SER A 2 -21.93 0.38 -30.04
N ARG A 3 -21.47 -0.78 -29.61
CA ARG A 3 -21.99 -1.48 -28.40
C ARG A 3 -21.47 -0.90 -27.07
N LEU A 4 -20.29 -0.30 -27.07
CA LEU A 4 -19.74 0.36 -25.87
C LEU A 4 -20.38 1.74 -25.64
N THR A 5 -20.65 2.49 -26.71
CA THR A 5 -21.39 3.76 -26.60
C THR A 5 -22.83 3.53 -26.12
N THR A 6 -23.45 2.43 -26.53
CA THR A 6 -24.81 2.07 -26.06
C THR A 6 -24.81 1.62 -24.61
N ALA A 7 -23.78 0.87 -24.16
CA ALA A 7 -23.62 0.48 -22.76
C ALA A 7 -23.31 1.69 -21.87
N PHE A 8 -22.46 2.61 -22.33
CA PHE A 8 -22.14 3.84 -21.61
C PHE A 8 -23.34 4.81 -21.53
N ALA A 9 -24.12 4.91 -22.63
CA ALA A 9 -25.36 5.66 -22.63
C ALA A 9 -26.47 5.01 -21.76
N ALA A 10 -26.53 3.68 -21.72
CA ALA A 10 -27.47 2.96 -20.85
C ALA A 10 -27.11 3.09 -19.36
N VAL A 11 -25.81 3.10 -19.03
CA VAL A 11 -25.32 3.38 -17.67
C VAL A 11 -25.59 4.84 -17.29
N LEU A 12 -25.37 5.78 -18.20
CA LEU A 12 -25.71 7.21 -17.97
C LEU A 12 -27.24 7.42 -17.86
N LEU A 13 -28.04 6.68 -18.61
CA LEU A 13 -29.50 6.75 -18.53
C LEU A 13 -30.04 6.06 -17.26
N ALA A 14 -29.43 4.96 -16.83
CA ALA A 14 -29.74 4.29 -15.56
C ALA A 14 -29.33 5.16 -14.37
N LEU A 15 -28.21 5.92 -14.47
CA LEU A 15 -27.76 6.89 -13.47
C LEU A 15 -28.69 8.11 -13.35
N SER A 16 -29.51 8.42 -14.37
CA SER A 16 -30.47 9.53 -14.31
C SER A 16 -31.76 9.23 -13.53
N VAL A 17 -32.00 7.97 -13.17
CA VAL A 17 -33.19 7.53 -12.42
C VAL A 17 -32.85 7.07 -10.99
N ILE A 18 -31.54 6.87 -10.68
CA ILE A 18 -31.08 6.48 -9.34
C ILE A 18 -30.60 7.74 -8.64
N THR A 19 -31.18 8.09 -7.51
CA THR A 19 -30.61 9.09 -6.61
C THR A 19 -29.16 8.69 -6.30
N PRO A 20 -28.17 9.58 -6.50
CA PRO A 20 -26.75 9.24 -6.48
C PRO A 20 -26.29 8.72 -5.10
N VAL A 21 -25.44 7.72 -5.13
CA VAL A 21 -25.02 6.86 -4.01
C VAL A 21 -23.47 6.73 -3.98
N PHE A 22 -22.73 6.90 -2.80
CA PHE A 22 -21.30 7.22 -2.83
C PHE A 22 -20.44 6.86 -1.57
N ALA A 23 -19.16 6.53 -1.63
CA ALA A 23 -18.25 5.97 -0.60
C ALA A 23 -17.25 6.92 0.07
N ALA A 24 -16.76 6.56 1.25
CA ALA A 24 -15.69 7.28 1.95
C ALA A 24 -14.65 6.35 2.59
N THR A 25 -13.36 6.71 2.50
CA THR A 25 -12.25 6.15 3.28
C THR A 25 -12.08 6.84 4.65
N THR A 26 -12.98 7.73 4.98
CA THR A 26 -13.05 8.48 6.23
C THR A 26 -14.33 8.11 6.96
N GLY A 27 -14.34 8.25 8.27
CA GLY A 27 -15.54 8.10 9.10
C GLY A 27 -16.32 9.42 9.22
N LEU A 28 -17.51 9.32 9.79
CA LEU A 28 -18.35 10.45 10.18
C LEU A 28 -18.51 10.44 11.70
N VAL A 29 -18.25 11.56 12.35
CA VAL A 29 -18.53 11.74 13.78
C VAL A 29 -19.70 12.70 13.93
N ARG A 30 -20.75 12.28 14.63
CA ARG A 30 -21.92 13.10 14.91
C ARG A 30 -22.37 12.95 16.35
N GLY A 31 -23.27 13.83 16.76
CA GLY A 31 -23.91 13.70 18.07
C GLY A 31 -24.74 14.92 18.41
N THR A 32 -25.27 14.92 19.60
CA THR A 32 -26.07 16.02 20.17
C THR A 32 -25.37 16.59 21.40
N ILE A 33 -25.35 17.90 21.53
CA ILE A 33 -24.93 18.59 22.73
C ILE A 33 -26.19 19.08 23.45
N THR A 34 -26.30 18.71 24.71
CA THR A 34 -27.33 19.24 25.59
C THR A 34 -26.72 20.00 26.77
N VAL A 35 -27.39 21.01 27.28
CA VAL A 35 -27.04 21.70 28.52
C VAL A 35 -28.21 21.57 29.45
N ASP A 36 -28.02 20.95 30.61
CA ASP A 36 -29.04 20.65 31.60
C ASP A 36 -30.30 19.98 30.98
N GLY A 37 -30.05 19.02 30.04
CA GLY A 37 -31.06 18.23 29.34
C GLY A 37 -31.78 18.93 28.19
N LYS A 38 -31.42 20.18 27.83
CA LYS A 38 -31.97 20.90 26.69
C LYS A 38 -30.97 20.97 25.54
N PRO A 39 -31.42 20.86 24.26
CA PRO A 39 -30.53 21.03 23.12
C PRO A 39 -29.75 22.35 23.17
N ALA A 40 -28.42 22.27 23.00
CA ALA A 40 -27.53 23.42 23.02
C ALA A 40 -27.25 23.89 21.59
N ALA A 41 -28.05 24.88 21.12
CA ALA A 41 -27.80 25.53 19.84
C ALA A 41 -26.56 26.46 19.92
N GLY A 42 -25.68 26.44 18.88
CA GLY A 42 -24.50 27.30 18.84
C GLY A 42 -23.35 26.85 19.75
N ALA A 43 -23.42 25.66 20.34
CA ALA A 43 -22.30 25.08 21.08
C ALA A 43 -21.13 24.79 20.15
N THR A 44 -19.91 25.05 20.60
CA THR A 44 -18.70 24.71 19.87
C THR A 44 -18.28 23.28 20.21
N VAL A 45 -18.06 22.47 19.20
CA VAL A 45 -17.53 21.11 19.34
C VAL A 45 -16.22 21.05 18.59
N LEU A 46 -15.17 20.59 19.27
CA LEU A 46 -13.86 20.30 18.69
C LEU A 46 -13.68 18.78 18.67
N LEU A 47 -13.09 18.28 17.60
CA LEU A 47 -12.66 16.90 17.47
C LEU A 47 -11.16 16.91 17.27
N GLU A 48 -10.40 16.50 18.29
CA GLU A 48 -8.95 16.55 18.34
C GLU A 48 -8.36 15.13 18.34
N GLY A 49 -7.43 14.84 17.42
CA GLY A 49 -6.74 13.57 17.36
C GLY A 49 -6.03 13.37 16.02
N GLN A 50 -5.11 12.42 15.96
CA GLN A 50 -4.35 12.08 14.76
C GLN A 50 -3.61 13.29 14.13
N GLY A 51 -3.15 14.22 14.95
CA GLY A 51 -2.59 15.49 14.47
C GLY A 51 -3.61 16.44 13.88
N SER A 52 -4.90 16.18 13.97
CA SER A 52 -5.99 16.97 13.36
C SER A 52 -6.92 17.57 14.39
N LEU A 53 -7.37 18.81 14.13
CA LEU A 53 -8.35 19.52 14.93
C LEU A 53 -9.51 19.98 14.04
N PHE A 54 -10.65 19.32 14.17
CA PHE A 54 -11.89 19.71 13.49
C PHE A 54 -12.74 20.57 14.41
N LYS A 55 -13.49 21.52 13.85
CA LYS A 55 -14.40 22.37 14.59
C LYS A 55 -15.79 22.36 13.94
N ALA A 56 -16.81 22.12 14.75
CA ALA A 56 -18.21 22.25 14.35
C ALA A 56 -18.97 23.14 15.33
N THR A 57 -20.12 23.64 14.89
CA THR A 57 -21.07 24.35 15.72
C THR A 57 -22.40 23.63 15.64
N THR A 58 -23.05 23.41 16.77
CA THR A 58 -24.34 22.73 16.84
C THR A 58 -25.46 23.55 16.21
N ASN A 59 -26.39 22.87 15.53
CA ASN A 59 -27.62 23.49 14.99
C ASN A 59 -28.66 23.80 16.10
N SER A 60 -29.86 24.25 15.72
CA SER A 60 -30.94 24.56 16.63
C SER A 60 -31.43 23.37 17.47
N GLN A 61 -31.18 22.17 17.05
CA GLN A 61 -31.49 20.92 17.74
C GLN A 61 -30.33 20.38 18.59
N GLY A 62 -29.22 21.12 18.68
CA GLY A 62 -28.03 20.71 19.39
C GLY A 62 -27.17 19.70 18.62
N VAL A 63 -27.47 19.40 17.35
CA VAL A 63 -26.78 18.39 16.55
C VAL A 63 -25.51 18.97 15.94
N TYR A 64 -24.40 18.21 15.98
CA TYR A 64 -23.16 18.49 15.28
C TYR A 64 -22.76 17.31 14.40
N VAL A 65 -21.94 17.58 13.37
CA VAL A 65 -21.41 16.58 12.44
C VAL A 65 -20.01 16.98 12.02
N PHE A 66 -19.09 16.03 12.05
CA PHE A 66 -17.80 16.07 11.39
C PHE A 66 -17.79 15.03 10.27
N SER A 67 -17.65 15.49 9.06
CA SER A 67 -17.50 14.62 7.87
C SER A 67 -16.05 14.49 7.49
N LEU A 68 -15.68 13.40 6.79
CA LEU A 68 -14.31 13.14 6.34
C LEU A 68 -13.29 13.12 7.49
N VAL A 69 -13.67 12.55 8.62
CA VAL A 69 -12.76 12.37 9.73
C VAL A 69 -11.91 11.14 9.41
N PRO A 70 -10.57 11.26 9.33
CA PRO A 70 -9.69 10.11 9.17
C PRO A 70 -9.96 9.09 10.28
N PHE A 71 -9.77 7.81 9.99
CA PHE A 71 -9.89 6.77 11.02
C PHE A 71 -8.83 6.99 12.11
N GLY A 72 -9.15 6.56 13.34
CA GLY A 72 -8.25 6.69 14.49
C GLY A 72 -8.99 7.13 15.75
N SER A 73 -8.23 7.32 16.83
CA SER A 73 -8.78 7.76 18.11
C SER A 73 -8.77 9.28 18.23
N TYR A 74 -9.91 9.86 18.56
CA TYR A 74 -10.11 11.29 18.68
C TYR A 74 -10.70 11.66 20.04
N ARG A 75 -10.53 12.92 20.42
CA ARG A 75 -11.15 13.54 21.60
C ARG A 75 -12.19 14.55 21.13
N VAL A 76 -13.46 14.30 21.43
CA VAL A 76 -14.53 15.28 21.26
C VAL A 76 -14.53 16.21 22.47
N ILE A 77 -14.39 17.50 22.23
CA ILE A 77 -14.39 18.55 23.26
C ILE A 77 -15.61 19.43 23.02
N ALA A 78 -16.58 19.38 23.91
CA ALA A 78 -17.81 20.16 23.79
C ALA A 78 -17.79 21.37 24.71
N ARG A 79 -18.15 22.56 24.17
CA ARG A 79 -18.21 23.85 24.87
C ARG A 79 -19.54 24.56 24.57
N ALA A 80 -20.23 24.96 25.61
CA ALA A 80 -21.42 25.82 25.49
C ALA A 80 -21.35 26.97 26.51
N ASN A 81 -21.96 28.10 26.18
CA ASN A 81 -21.96 29.27 27.07
C ASN A 81 -22.57 28.94 28.43
N GLY A 82 -21.84 29.20 29.48
CA GLY A 82 -22.29 29.01 30.87
C GLY A 82 -22.22 27.55 31.35
N ALA A 83 -21.81 26.61 30.55
CA ALA A 83 -21.63 25.20 30.92
C ALA A 83 -20.17 24.82 31.03
N HIS A 84 -19.90 23.80 31.84
CA HIS A 84 -18.55 23.23 31.96
C HIS A 84 -18.19 22.43 30.72
N GLU A 85 -16.93 22.59 30.23
CA GLU A 85 -16.38 21.81 29.14
C GLU A 85 -16.33 20.32 29.50
N LEU A 86 -16.71 19.45 28.56
CA LEU A 86 -16.56 18.01 28.70
C LEU A 86 -15.76 17.43 27.52
N GLN A 87 -14.91 16.47 27.81
CA GLN A 87 -14.06 15.79 26.84
C GLN A 87 -14.38 14.29 26.81
N VAL A 88 -14.49 13.73 25.60
CA VAL A 88 -14.88 12.34 25.34
C VAL A 88 -14.01 11.74 24.26
N ILE A 89 -13.52 10.51 24.46
CA ILE A 89 -12.76 9.79 23.44
C ILE A 89 -13.73 9.06 22.51
N VAL A 90 -13.47 9.13 21.21
CA VAL A 90 -14.21 8.41 20.16
C VAL A 90 -13.21 7.76 19.20
N ASN A 91 -13.47 6.51 18.84
CA ASN A 91 -12.75 5.86 17.75
C ASN A 91 -13.53 6.04 16.46
N VAL A 92 -12.87 6.57 15.46
CA VAL A 92 -13.41 6.76 14.11
C VAL A 92 -12.92 5.61 13.26
N ILE A 93 -13.84 4.96 12.58
CA ILE A 93 -13.58 3.83 11.70
C ILE A 93 -13.96 4.26 10.28
N SER A 94 -13.16 3.85 9.29
CA SER A 94 -13.41 4.15 7.89
C SER A 94 -14.78 3.65 7.44
N GLY A 95 -15.53 4.52 6.77
CA GLY A 95 -16.89 4.19 6.31
C GLY A 95 -17.95 4.08 7.40
N HIS A 96 -17.67 4.49 8.65
CA HIS A 96 -18.59 4.36 9.78
C HIS A 96 -19.07 5.70 10.33
N VAL A 97 -20.20 5.66 11.04
CA VAL A 97 -20.70 6.77 11.85
C VAL A 97 -20.44 6.49 13.32
N SER A 98 -19.54 7.26 13.90
CA SER A 98 -19.36 7.30 15.35
C SER A 98 -20.30 8.33 15.95
N THR A 99 -21.23 7.92 16.83
CA THR A 99 -22.17 8.83 17.49
C THR A 99 -21.71 9.14 18.89
N VAL A 100 -21.54 10.44 19.22
CA VAL A 100 -21.10 10.93 20.54
C VAL A 100 -22.05 12.01 21.03
N ASP A 101 -22.96 11.64 21.92
CA ASP A 101 -23.85 12.59 22.58
C ASP A 101 -23.21 13.09 23.86
N VAL A 102 -23.20 14.41 24.07
CA VAL A 102 -22.54 15.05 25.21
C VAL A 102 -23.55 15.89 25.98
N ALA A 103 -23.73 15.57 27.28
CA ALA A 103 -24.55 16.33 28.19
C ALA A 103 -23.68 17.24 29.06
N LEU A 104 -23.76 18.52 28.85
CA LEU A 104 -23.07 19.56 29.62
C LEU A 104 -23.96 20.01 30.78
N SER A 105 -23.35 20.48 31.87
CA SER A 105 -24.08 21.06 33.01
C SER A 105 -23.51 22.43 33.37
N THR A 106 -24.42 23.31 33.80
CA THR A 106 -24.10 24.63 34.35
C THR A 106 -23.72 24.57 35.85
N GLN A 107 -23.98 23.46 36.53
CA GLN A 107 -23.69 23.27 37.96
C GLN A 107 -22.45 22.38 38.14
N LEU A 108 -21.54 22.76 39.00
CA LEU A 108 -20.47 21.92 39.53
C LEU A 108 -21.05 20.81 40.43
N LYS A 109 -21.74 19.86 39.88
CA LYS A 109 -22.05 18.60 40.53
C LYS A 109 -20.96 17.64 40.20
N GLN A 110 -20.38 17.02 41.24
CA GLN A 110 -19.41 15.93 41.08
C GLN A 110 -19.87 15.00 39.95
N ILE A 111 -19.12 15.01 38.85
CA ILE A 111 -19.46 14.25 37.63
C ILE A 111 -19.24 12.77 37.96
N ALA A 112 -20.25 12.16 38.59
CA ALA A 112 -20.36 10.71 38.66
C ALA A 112 -20.97 10.26 37.34
N GLN A 113 -20.13 9.64 36.51
CA GLN A 113 -20.50 8.88 35.31
C GLN A 113 -21.46 9.58 34.34
N THR A 114 -20.93 10.45 33.51
CA THR A 114 -21.56 10.67 32.20
C THR A 114 -21.38 9.39 31.40
N THR A 115 -22.48 8.68 31.18
CA THR A 115 -22.47 7.49 30.30
C THR A 115 -22.26 8.00 28.89
N VAL A 116 -21.01 8.04 28.48
CA VAL A 116 -20.65 8.20 27.08
C VAL A 116 -20.88 6.84 26.46
N THR A 117 -21.94 6.72 25.70
CA THR A 117 -22.14 5.55 24.85
C THR A 117 -21.31 5.75 23.56
N ALA A 118 -19.99 5.80 23.71
CA ALA A 118 -19.14 5.38 22.64
C ALA A 118 -19.32 3.87 22.60
N HIS A 119 -20.04 3.36 21.63
CA HIS A 119 -20.25 1.92 21.48
C HIS A 119 -18.94 1.30 20.98
N ALA A 120 -18.03 1.05 21.91
CA ALA A 120 -16.76 0.34 21.65
C ALA A 120 -16.96 -1.19 21.59
N GLY A 121 -18.23 -1.65 21.59
CA GLY A 121 -18.54 -3.08 21.66
C GLY A 121 -18.34 -3.80 20.33
N ALA A 122 -19.38 -4.38 19.78
CA ALA A 122 -19.34 -5.12 18.51
C ALA A 122 -18.86 -4.31 17.29
N GLU A 123 -18.75 -3.00 17.40
CA GLU A 123 -18.21 -2.11 16.35
C GLU A 123 -16.66 -2.02 16.34
N ALA A 124 -15.94 -2.74 17.23
CA ALA A 124 -14.49 -2.78 17.18
C ALA A 124 -13.98 -3.35 15.84
N ASN A 125 -12.83 -2.86 15.39
CA ASN A 125 -12.19 -3.40 14.19
C ASN A 125 -11.82 -4.87 14.40
N PRO A 126 -11.96 -5.72 13.37
CA PRO A 126 -11.34 -7.05 13.34
C PRO A 126 -9.83 -6.98 13.59
N ALA A 127 -9.24 -8.06 14.08
CA ALA A 127 -7.80 -8.12 14.33
C ALA A 127 -6.94 -7.94 13.07
N SER A 128 -7.50 -8.27 11.91
CA SER A 128 -6.89 -8.09 10.58
C SER A 128 -6.95 -6.64 10.04
N VAL A 129 -7.52 -5.69 10.79
CA VAL A 129 -7.56 -4.26 10.42
C VAL A 129 -6.66 -3.46 11.34
N ASN A 130 -5.57 -2.95 10.82
CA ASN A 130 -4.54 -2.27 11.57
C ASN A 130 -4.40 -0.80 11.15
N THR A 131 -4.02 0.05 12.08
CA THR A 131 -3.87 1.50 11.85
C THR A 131 -2.52 1.98 12.37
N LEU A 132 -1.82 2.77 11.56
CA LEU A 132 -0.67 3.59 12.01
C LEU A 132 -1.11 5.06 12.03
N THR A 133 -0.93 5.70 13.17
CA THR A 133 -1.23 7.11 13.34
C THR A 133 -0.05 7.97 12.89
N ARG A 134 -0.28 9.27 12.69
CA ARG A 134 0.81 10.21 12.40
C ARG A 134 1.94 10.12 13.44
N THR A 135 1.59 9.93 14.69
CA THR A 135 2.57 9.82 15.77
C THR A 135 3.39 8.53 15.65
N ASP A 136 2.75 7.40 15.33
CA ASP A 136 3.46 6.13 15.10
C ASP A 136 4.44 6.27 13.92
N ILE A 137 3.99 6.88 12.82
CA ILE A 137 4.82 7.14 11.64
C ILE A 137 6.01 8.05 12.01
N GLN A 138 5.76 9.18 12.66
CA GLN A 138 6.82 10.17 12.96
C GLN A 138 7.87 9.66 13.94
N THR A 139 7.51 8.81 14.89
CA THR A 139 8.44 8.29 15.89
C THR A 139 9.13 6.99 15.46
N SER A 140 8.65 6.34 14.40
CA SER A 140 9.25 5.12 13.87
C SER A 140 10.67 5.36 13.37
N PRO A 141 11.62 4.46 13.64
CA PRO A 141 12.97 4.53 13.06
C PRO A 141 12.98 4.30 11.54
N VAL A 142 11.93 3.72 10.97
CA VAL A 142 11.80 3.42 9.54
C VAL A 142 10.88 4.41 8.80
N ASN A 143 10.67 5.61 9.32
CA ASN A 143 9.75 6.61 8.78
C ASN A 143 10.21 7.29 7.47
N ASN A 144 11.26 6.80 6.85
CA ASN A 144 11.73 7.21 5.53
C ASN A 144 11.33 6.23 4.40
N SER A 145 10.61 5.15 4.73
CA SER A 145 10.10 4.17 3.79
C SER A 145 8.69 3.74 4.17
N LEU A 146 7.73 3.84 3.23
CA LEU A 146 6.37 3.37 3.41
C LEU A 146 6.35 1.84 3.59
N ASN A 147 7.09 1.13 2.77
CA ASN A 147 7.09 -0.32 2.79
C ASN A 147 7.64 -0.85 4.11
N ARG A 148 8.70 -0.24 4.65
CA ARG A 148 9.22 -0.57 5.98
C ARG A 148 8.29 -0.18 7.13
N LEU A 149 7.48 0.85 6.97
CA LEU A 149 6.40 1.15 7.92
C LEU A 149 5.32 0.07 7.90
N LEU A 150 4.97 -0.43 6.72
CA LEU A 150 4.00 -1.52 6.58
C LEU A 150 4.48 -2.81 7.25
N GLU A 151 5.79 -3.13 7.23
CA GLU A 151 6.38 -4.27 7.94
C GLU A 151 6.17 -4.24 9.46
N THR A 152 5.84 -3.11 10.05
CA THR A 152 5.52 -3.03 11.48
C THR A 152 4.15 -3.61 11.81
N LEU A 153 3.38 -4.02 10.81
CA LEU A 153 2.03 -4.55 10.94
C LEU A 153 2.02 -6.07 10.72
N PRO A 154 1.10 -6.80 11.39
CA PRO A 154 0.98 -8.23 11.17
C PRO A 154 0.68 -8.56 9.70
N GLY A 155 1.21 -9.67 9.23
CA GLY A 155 0.97 -10.17 7.88
C GLY A 155 1.76 -9.48 6.77
N VAL A 156 2.54 -8.45 7.06
CA VAL A 156 3.30 -7.70 6.06
C VAL A 156 4.78 -8.02 6.15
N VAL A 157 5.35 -8.45 5.04
CA VAL A 157 6.78 -8.74 4.90
C VAL A 157 7.32 -7.95 3.72
N GLN A 158 8.47 -7.32 3.87
CA GLN A 158 9.19 -6.75 2.75
C GLN A 158 9.97 -7.86 2.04
N PHE A 159 9.65 -8.05 0.79
CA PHE A 159 10.40 -8.87 -0.12
C PHE A 159 11.36 -7.99 -0.93
N SER A 160 11.79 -8.40 -2.06
CA SER A 160 12.76 -7.76 -2.93
C SER A 160 12.38 -6.31 -3.34
N TYR A 161 13.33 -5.42 -3.43
CA TYR A 161 13.21 -4.08 -4.06
C TYR A 161 11.98 -3.27 -3.63
N ASN A 162 11.77 -3.12 -2.32
CA ASN A 162 10.65 -2.39 -1.74
C ASN A 162 9.25 -2.97 -2.06
N GLU A 163 9.15 -4.25 -2.41
CA GLU A 163 7.87 -4.89 -2.66
C GLU A 163 7.26 -5.46 -1.36
N PRO A 164 6.16 -4.91 -0.84
CA PRO A 164 5.48 -5.49 0.29
C PRO A 164 4.65 -6.70 -0.14
N VAL A 165 4.79 -7.78 0.60
CA VAL A 165 3.99 -8.99 0.48
C VAL A 165 3.05 -9.05 1.68
N ILE A 166 1.75 -9.15 1.45
CA ILE A 166 0.76 -9.25 2.52
C ILE A 166 0.23 -10.67 2.57
N ASN A 167 0.44 -11.33 3.72
CA ASN A 167 0.02 -12.72 3.94
C ASN A 167 0.48 -13.67 2.83
N GLY A 168 1.70 -13.47 2.31
CA GLY A 168 2.29 -14.27 1.26
C GLY A 168 1.76 -14.00 -0.15
N PHE A 169 1.07 -12.87 -0.39
CA PHE A 169 0.63 -12.47 -1.72
C PHE A 169 1.29 -11.18 -2.18
N HIS A 170 1.74 -11.19 -3.42
CA HIS A 170 2.07 -9.99 -4.16
C HIS A 170 0.81 -9.19 -4.47
N GLY A 171 0.95 -7.90 -4.63
CA GLY A 171 -0.13 -7.04 -5.08
C GLY A 171 -0.99 -6.51 -3.94
N VAL A 172 -0.62 -5.35 -3.50
CA VAL A 172 -1.34 -4.54 -2.52
C VAL A 172 -2.23 -3.55 -3.27
N THR A 173 -3.48 -3.44 -2.85
CA THR A 173 -4.38 -2.39 -3.34
C THR A 173 -4.17 -1.12 -2.54
N TYR A 174 -3.72 -0.06 -3.19
CA TYR A 174 -3.53 1.25 -2.55
C TYR A 174 -4.68 2.20 -2.85
N ASN A 175 -5.04 2.99 -1.85
CA ASN A 175 -5.94 4.13 -1.99
C ASN A 175 -5.31 5.35 -1.32
N ILE A 176 -5.34 6.50 -1.99
CA ILE A 176 -4.90 7.78 -1.41
C ILE A 176 -6.11 8.72 -1.34
N ASP A 177 -6.46 9.14 -0.12
CA ASP A 177 -7.59 10.03 0.15
C ASP A 177 -8.91 9.58 -0.50
N GLY A 178 -9.09 8.25 -0.59
CA GLY A 178 -10.27 7.61 -1.16
C GLY A 178 -10.21 7.31 -2.64
N ALA A 179 -9.21 7.80 -3.35
CA ALA A 179 -9.01 7.47 -4.76
C ALA A 179 -8.17 6.20 -4.92
N PRO A 180 -8.57 5.26 -5.78
CA PRO A 180 -7.76 4.10 -6.09
C PRO A 180 -6.44 4.52 -6.75
N LEU A 181 -5.35 3.87 -6.34
CA LEU A 181 -4.04 4.01 -6.97
C LEU A 181 -3.61 2.62 -7.47
N PRO A 182 -4.02 2.21 -8.67
CA PRO A 182 -3.55 0.94 -9.23
C PRO A 182 -2.04 1.02 -9.45
N LEU A 183 -1.31 0.01 -8.98
CA LEU A 183 0.14 -0.07 -9.12
C LEU A 183 0.53 -1.38 -9.81
N ALA A 184 1.44 -1.28 -10.77
CA ALA A 184 2.13 -2.45 -11.29
C ALA A 184 2.94 -3.10 -10.15
N THR A 185 3.02 -4.42 -10.19
CA THR A 185 3.87 -5.17 -9.27
C THR A 185 5.25 -5.41 -9.84
N THR A 186 5.44 -5.08 -11.09
CA THR A 186 6.67 -5.38 -11.81
C THR A 186 7.46 -4.12 -12.10
N SER A 187 8.75 -4.18 -11.82
CA SER A 187 9.74 -3.18 -12.25
C SER A 187 9.65 -1.78 -11.62
N ASN A 188 8.86 -1.57 -10.58
CA ASN A 188 8.76 -0.28 -9.88
C ASN A 188 9.52 -0.35 -8.54
N PHE A 189 10.56 0.46 -8.39
CA PHE A 189 11.38 0.52 -7.17
C PHE A 189 11.03 1.70 -6.26
N ALA A 190 10.45 2.75 -6.84
CA ALA A 190 10.10 3.95 -6.09
C ALA A 190 8.91 3.66 -5.16
N GLU A 191 8.96 4.27 -3.99
CA GLU A 191 7.81 4.28 -3.11
C GLU A 191 6.71 5.20 -3.65
N ILE A 192 5.46 4.83 -3.45
CA ILE A 192 4.29 5.53 -4.03
C ILE A 192 4.04 6.92 -3.42
N ILE A 193 4.52 7.15 -2.21
CA ILE A 193 4.39 8.42 -1.48
C ILE A 193 5.44 8.50 -0.38
N ASP A 194 6.03 9.67 -0.18
CA ASP A 194 6.92 9.90 0.96
C ASP A 194 6.12 9.79 2.28
N PRO A 195 6.55 8.94 3.24
CA PRO A 195 5.88 8.76 4.52
C PRO A 195 5.62 10.04 5.30
N LYS A 196 6.44 11.07 5.14
CA LYS A 196 6.21 12.37 5.79
C LYS A 196 4.91 13.06 5.35
N LEU A 197 4.40 12.72 4.16
CA LEU A 197 3.15 13.21 3.60
C LEU A 197 1.92 12.50 4.18
N ILE A 198 2.14 11.43 4.93
CA ILE A 198 1.07 10.56 5.45
C ILE A 198 0.63 11.05 6.83
N ASN A 199 -0.66 11.28 6.99
CA ASN A 199 -1.28 11.54 8.28
C ASN A 199 -1.63 10.27 9.03
N SER A 200 -2.16 9.27 8.32
CA SER A 200 -2.47 7.95 8.88
C SER A 200 -2.55 6.89 7.79
N LEU A 201 -2.28 5.65 8.18
CA LEU A 201 -2.42 4.46 7.35
C LEU A 201 -3.44 3.52 7.99
N GLU A 202 -4.34 2.97 7.19
CA GLU A 202 -5.15 1.81 7.55
C GLU A 202 -4.77 0.65 6.62
N VAL A 203 -4.46 -0.48 7.22
CA VAL A 203 -4.06 -1.68 6.47
C VAL A 203 -5.00 -2.81 6.84
N LEU A 204 -5.65 -3.34 5.81
CA LEU A 204 -6.55 -4.47 5.91
C LEU A 204 -5.84 -5.69 5.35
N THR A 205 -5.39 -6.59 6.21
CA THR A 205 -4.82 -7.89 5.83
C THR A 205 -5.92 -8.95 5.65
N GLY A 206 -7.11 -8.66 6.15
CA GLY A 206 -8.34 -9.47 6.05
C GLY A 206 -9.59 -8.63 6.32
N ALA A 207 -10.75 -9.27 6.45
CA ALA A 207 -12.08 -8.65 6.66
C ALA A 207 -12.39 -7.48 5.70
N ILE A 208 -11.96 -7.62 4.44
CA ILE A 208 -11.98 -6.54 3.43
C ILE A 208 -13.43 -6.25 2.98
N PRO A 209 -13.98 -5.03 3.18
CA PRO A 209 -15.32 -4.64 2.77
C PRO A 209 -15.56 -4.72 1.26
N ALA A 210 -16.83 -4.78 0.82
CA ALA A 210 -17.18 -4.92 -0.60
C ALA A 210 -16.81 -3.68 -1.45
N GLU A 211 -16.52 -2.56 -0.84
CA GLU A 211 -16.02 -1.37 -1.53
C GLU A 211 -14.66 -1.55 -2.20
N TYR A 212 -13.86 -2.52 -1.75
CA TYR A 212 -12.54 -2.80 -2.31
C TYR A 212 -12.59 -4.03 -3.22
N GLY A 213 -11.93 -3.97 -4.37
CA GLY A 213 -11.84 -5.09 -5.31
C GLY A 213 -11.50 -4.64 -6.72
N GLY A 214 -11.46 -5.61 -7.64
CA GLY A 214 -11.14 -5.40 -9.05
C GLY A 214 -9.64 -5.30 -9.34
N ASP A 215 -8.84 -5.12 -8.32
CA ASP A 215 -7.39 -5.05 -8.32
C ASP A 215 -6.82 -6.19 -7.45
N ARG A 216 -5.51 -6.25 -7.26
CA ARG A 216 -4.85 -7.31 -6.50
C ARG A 216 -5.27 -7.31 -5.04
N MET A 217 -5.44 -8.49 -4.45
CA MET A 217 -6.07 -8.66 -3.15
C MET A 217 -5.17 -9.39 -2.14
N GLY A 218 -3.88 -9.07 -2.11
CA GLY A 218 -3.03 -9.42 -0.97
C GLY A 218 -3.50 -8.70 0.29
N GLY A 219 -3.84 -7.43 0.14
CA GLY A 219 -4.39 -6.58 1.19
C GLY A 219 -4.75 -5.20 0.64
N VAL A 220 -5.33 -4.36 1.50
CA VAL A 220 -5.68 -2.97 1.16
C VAL A 220 -4.93 -2.01 2.07
N VAL A 221 -4.27 -1.03 1.49
CA VAL A 221 -3.60 0.06 2.20
C VAL A 221 -4.30 1.37 1.87
N ASN A 222 -4.99 1.93 2.85
CA ASN A 222 -5.62 3.24 2.77
C ASN A 222 -4.68 4.30 3.34
N ILE A 223 -4.29 5.25 2.52
CA ILE A 223 -3.40 6.35 2.88
C ILE A 223 -4.24 7.61 3.02
N ILE A 224 -4.16 8.25 4.17
CA ILE A 224 -4.70 9.59 4.39
C ILE A 224 -3.52 10.57 4.39
N SER A 225 -3.50 11.48 3.46
CA SER A 225 -2.43 12.47 3.35
C SER A 225 -2.56 13.59 4.38
N ASN A 226 -1.48 14.33 4.59
CA ASN A 226 -1.44 15.45 5.54
C ASN A 226 -2.47 16.55 5.18
N ARG A 227 -3.03 17.16 6.21
CA ARG A 227 -4.04 18.23 6.10
C ARG A 227 -3.65 19.40 7.00
N PRO A 228 -3.80 20.65 6.55
CA PRO A 228 -3.51 21.83 7.37
C PRO A 228 -4.65 22.19 8.35
N THR A 229 -5.43 21.21 8.79
CA THR A 229 -6.57 21.41 9.69
C THR A 229 -6.15 21.82 11.11
N ASP A 230 -4.92 21.54 11.49
CA ASP A 230 -4.39 21.78 12.85
C ASP A 230 -3.76 23.15 13.03
N ILE A 231 -3.55 23.87 11.92
CA ILE A 231 -2.95 25.20 12.00
C ILE A 231 -4.00 26.29 12.23
N PRO A 232 -3.66 27.36 12.94
CA PRO A 232 -4.47 28.57 12.97
C PRO A 232 -4.62 29.17 11.57
N GLN A 233 -5.53 30.16 11.42
CA GLN A 233 -5.60 30.96 10.19
C GLN A 233 -4.22 31.61 9.93
N GLY A 234 -3.71 31.45 8.71
CA GLY A 234 -2.39 31.94 8.31
C GLY A 234 -1.65 30.98 7.40
N THR A 235 -0.40 31.29 7.13
CA THR A 235 0.51 30.46 6.33
C THR A 235 1.72 30.10 7.20
N TYR A 236 2.09 28.84 7.15
CA TYR A 236 3.17 28.24 7.93
C TYR A 236 4.00 27.36 7.01
N GLY A 237 5.23 27.12 7.38
CA GLY A 237 6.07 26.22 6.59
C GLY A 237 7.22 25.64 7.38
N SER A 238 7.95 24.74 6.74
CA SER A 238 9.18 24.19 7.27
C SER A 238 10.17 23.86 6.16
N ILE A 239 11.46 23.96 6.50
CA ILE A 239 12.56 23.47 5.69
C ILE A 239 13.25 22.38 6.48
N THR A 240 13.47 21.23 5.85
CA THR A 240 14.24 20.13 6.45
C THR A 240 15.48 19.88 5.62
N GLY A 241 16.62 19.75 6.28
CA GLY A 241 17.85 19.26 5.71
C GLY A 241 18.35 18.07 6.50
N GLY A 242 18.98 17.10 5.84
CA GLY A 242 19.51 15.92 6.51
C GLY A 242 20.67 15.30 5.74
N PHE A 243 21.51 14.57 6.45
CA PHE A 243 22.61 13.82 5.88
C PHE A 243 22.88 12.54 6.68
N GLY A 244 23.44 11.54 6.01
CA GLY A 244 23.79 10.27 6.60
C GLY A 244 25.06 9.66 6.00
N ASN A 245 25.35 8.42 6.39
CA ASN A 245 26.36 7.61 5.68
C ASN A 245 25.82 7.19 4.31
N GLN A 246 26.68 6.57 3.48
CA GLN A 246 26.30 6.12 2.12
C GLN A 246 25.80 7.27 1.26
N ALA A 247 26.44 8.44 1.36
CA ALA A 247 26.07 9.67 0.66
C ALA A 247 24.58 10.07 0.80
N GLN A 248 23.93 9.67 1.87
CA GLN A 248 22.54 10.08 2.09
C GLN A 248 22.42 11.59 2.25
N GLY A 249 21.54 12.15 1.45
CA GLY A 249 21.12 13.54 1.53
C GLY A 249 19.60 13.65 1.50
N ILE A 250 19.04 14.51 2.34
CA ILE A 250 17.61 14.82 2.35
C ILE A 250 17.43 16.33 2.33
N GLY A 251 16.53 16.79 1.47
CA GLY A 251 16.05 18.16 1.45
C GLY A 251 14.56 18.19 1.33
N SER A 252 13.86 19.01 2.11
CA SER A 252 12.44 19.20 1.91
C SER A 252 11.97 20.60 2.27
N PHE A 253 10.91 21.01 1.61
CA PHE A 253 10.23 22.27 1.78
C PHE A 253 8.72 22.01 1.85
N ASP A 254 8.09 22.44 2.94
CA ASP A 254 6.66 22.29 3.16
C ASP A 254 6.04 23.65 3.43
N VAL A 255 4.88 23.90 2.82
CA VAL A 255 4.04 25.07 3.11
C VAL A 255 2.60 24.62 3.29
N GLU A 256 1.99 25.09 4.35
CA GLU A 256 0.59 24.89 4.63
C GLU A 256 -0.10 26.22 4.93
N SER A 257 -1.32 26.39 4.48
CA SER A 257 -2.07 27.62 4.71
C SER A 257 -3.53 27.33 4.93
N ARG A 258 -4.11 28.10 5.84
CA ARG A 258 -5.53 28.08 6.11
C ARG A 258 -6.07 29.51 6.04
N THR A 259 -7.03 29.72 5.14
CA THR A 259 -7.65 31.03 4.92
C THR A 259 -9.16 30.86 4.75
N GLY A 260 -9.93 31.34 5.73
CA GLY A 260 -11.39 31.21 5.73
C GLY A 260 -11.82 29.73 5.74
N LEU A 261 -12.48 29.28 4.66
CA LEU A 261 -12.97 27.91 4.47
C LEU A 261 -12.06 27.07 3.58
N SER A 262 -10.92 27.62 3.19
CA SER A 262 -9.98 26.97 2.28
C SER A 262 -8.65 26.68 2.98
N GLU A 263 -8.06 25.55 2.61
CA GLU A 263 -6.79 25.04 3.12
C GLU A 263 -5.95 24.54 1.94
N PHE A 264 -4.64 24.77 1.98
CA PHE A 264 -3.74 24.11 1.05
C PHE A 264 -2.49 23.60 1.75
N PHE A 265 -1.91 22.55 1.21
CA PHE A 265 -0.64 21.98 1.59
C PHE A 265 0.20 21.75 0.33
N LEU A 266 1.45 22.19 0.37
CA LEU A 266 2.46 21.97 -0.67
C LEU A 266 3.69 21.38 -0.03
N SER A 267 4.22 20.32 -0.62
CA SER A 267 5.48 19.69 -0.22
C SER A 267 6.36 19.42 -1.43
N ALA A 268 7.66 19.64 -1.27
CA ALA A 268 8.68 19.23 -2.22
C ALA A 268 9.82 18.56 -1.48
N ASN A 269 10.20 17.36 -1.89
CA ASN A 269 11.20 16.51 -1.25
C ASN A 269 12.25 16.09 -2.26
N MET A 270 13.47 15.94 -1.78
CA MET A 270 14.57 15.34 -2.50
C MET A 270 15.34 14.41 -1.56
N GLN A 271 15.64 13.21 -2.04
CA GLN A 271 16.47 12.23 -1.32
C GLN A 271 17.52 11.68 -2.27
N THR A 272 18.73 11.46 -1.75
CA THR A 272 19.84 10.82 -2.47
C THR A 272 20.51 9.79 -1.58
N THR A 273 21.07 8.74 -2.17
CA THR A 273 21.88 7.72 -1.47
C THR A 273 22.78 6.97 -2.47
N ASP A 274 23.88 6.41 -1.99
CA ASP A 274 24.70 5.44 -2.73
C ASP A 274 24.24 3.98 -2.49
N ARG A 275 23.09 3.80 -1.85
CA ARG A 275 22.47 2.49 -1.53
C ARG A 275 20.99 2.54 -1.85
N GLY A 276 20.69 2.51 -3.15
CA GLY A 276 19.32 2.64 -3.65
C GLY A 276 18.53 1.35 -3.62
N LEU A 277 19.18 0.23 -3.92
CA LEU A 277 18.58 -1.09 -4.03
C LEU A 277 19.33 -2.13 -3.18
N ASP A 278 18.76 -3.32 -3.08
CA ASP A 278 19.43 -4.45 -2.43
C ASP A 278 20.49 -5.04 -3.38
N ALA A 279 21.75 -4.89 -3.02
CA ALA A 279 22.86 -5.22 -3.90
C ALA A 279 23.25 -6.71 -3.83
N PRO A 280 23.81 -7.28 -4.92
CA PRO A 280 24.25 -8.68 -4.97
C PRO A 280 25.54 -8.95 -4.17
N THR A 281 26.17 -7.92 -3.64
CA THR A 281 27.43 -7.99 -2.90
C THR A 281 27.39 -7.15 -1.64
N TYR A 282 28.20 -7.49 -0.66
CA TYR A 282 28.34 -6.72 0.58
C TYR A 282 28.96 -5.33 0.36
N THR A 283 29.67 -5.14 -0.74
CA THR A 283 30.25 -3.87 -1.19
C THR A 283 29.68 -3.53 -2.55
N PRO A 284 28.54 -2.82 -2.59
CA PRO A 284 27.82 -2.60 -3.84
C PRO A 284 28.60 -1.72 -4.81
N ILE A 285 28.37 -2.01 -6.08
CA ILE A 285 28.87 -1.28 -7.22
C ILE A 285 27.66 -0.84 -8.01
N ASN A 286 27.60 0.44 -8.45
CA ASN A 286 26.50 0.98 -9.23
C ASN A 286 25.13 0.89 -8.50
N ASP A 287 25.02 1.54 -7.32
CA ASP A 287 23.84 1.41 -6.44
C ASP A 287 23.28 2.78 -5.97
N ALA A 288 23.65 3.86 -6.66
CA ALA A 288 23.14 5.17 -6.28
C ALA A 288 21.68 5.36 -6.69
N ALA A 289 20.93 6.08 -5.85
CA ALA A 289 19.55 6.47 -6.15
C ALA A 289 19.27 7.92 -5.77
N SER A 290 18.31 8.51 -6.50
CA SER A 290 17.74 9.81 -6.17
C SER A 290 16.24 9.79 -6.38
N ASN A 291 15.50 10.35 -5.42
CA ASN A 291 14.03 10.51 -5.47
C ASN A 291 13.68 11.98 -5.31
N ASN A 292 12.72 12.46 -6.11
CA ASN A 292 12.20 13.81 -6.04
C ASN A 292 10.67 13.74 -6.07
N ASP A 293 10.04 14.21 -5.01
CA ASP A 293 8.60 14.15 -4.82
C ASP A 293 8.02 15.54 -4.67
N GLN A 294 6.92 15.82 -5.35
CA GLN A 294 6.11 17.01 -5.14
C GLN A 294 4.67 16.58 -4.85
N PHE A 295 4.10 17.16 -3.84
CA PHE A 295 2.72 16.91 -3.45
C PHE A 295 1.99 18.25 -3.22
N PHE A 296 0.81 18.36 -3.78
CA PHE A 296 -0.08 19.50 -3.58
C PHE A 296 -1.48 19.02 -3.20
N ARG A 297 -2.03 19.61 -2.17
CA ARG A 297 -3.40 19.39 -1.71
C ARG A 297 -4.12 20.70 -1.51
N PHE A 298 -5.33 20.80 -2.02
CA PHE A 298 -6.23 21.93 -1.79
C PHE A 298 -7.57 21.41 -1.30
N ILE A 299 -8.07 21.97 -0.21
CA ILE A 299 -9.38 21.64 0.36
C ILE A 299 -10.18 22.92 0.52
N THR A 300 -11.43 22.91 0.13
CA THR A 300 -12.34 24.03 0.40
C THR A 300 -13.74 23.55 0.76
N GLN A 301 -14.34 24.22 1.72
CA GLN A 301 -15.72 23.98 2.10
C GLN A 301 -16.64 24.84 1.22
N LEU A 302 -17.38 24.21 0.30
CA LEU A 302 -18.30 24.90 -0.62
C LEU A 302 -19.58 25.36 0.10
N THR A 303 -20.08 24.53 1.03
CA THR A 303 -21.20 24.82 1.91
C THR A 303 -20.93 24.19 3.28
N PRO A 304 -21.69 24.47 4.34
CA PRO A 304 -21.51 23.80 5.64
C PRO A 304 -21.57 22.26 5.59
N ARG A 305 -22.00 21.69 4.47
CA ARG A 305 -22.16 20.24 4.27
C ARG A 305 -21.47 19.71 3.00
N SER A 306 -20.77 20.57 2.28
CA SER A 306 -20.11 20.19 1.03
C SER A 306 -18.66 20.60 1.04
N THR A 307 -17.77 19.66 0.79
CA THR A 307 -16.32 19.87 0.74
C THR A 307 -15.80 19.40 -0.62
N LEU A 308 -14.88 20.14 -1.17
CA LEU A 308 -14.11 19.78 -2.36
C LEU A 308 -12.64 19.69 -1.98
N ALA A 309 -12.00 18.58 -2.29
CA ALA A 309 -10.57 18.39 -2.13
C ALA A 309 -9.94 18.02 -3.47
N PHE A 310 -8.79 18.60 -3.77
CA PHE A 310 -7.99 18.29 -4.95
C PHE A 310 -6.58 17.90 -4.49
N ASP A 311 -6.09 16.77 -4.97
CA ASP A 311 -4.74 16.27 -4.72
C ASP A 311 -4.00 16.09 -6.03
N TYR A 312 -2.71 16.42 -6.01
CA TYR A 312 -1.76 16.17 -7.09
C TYR A 312 -0.43 15.71 -6.52
N SER A 313 0.07 14.61 -7.03
CA SER A 313 1.41 14.07 -6.74
C SER A 313 2.20 13.94 -8.03
N ASN A 314 3.48 14.27 -7.99
CA ASN A 314 4.45 14.05 -9.06
C ASN A 314 5.75 13.56 -8.44
N GLN A 315 6.18 12.40 -8.86
CA GLN A 315 7.40 11.75 -8.41
C GLN A 315 8.31 11.45 -9.58
N PHE A 316 9.60 11.65 -9.37
CA PHE A 316 10.65 11.24 -10.29
C PHE A 316 11.75 10.56 -9.49
N SER A 317 12.08 9.34 -9.89
CA SER A 317 13.12 8.54 -9.24
C SER A 317 14.11 8.02 -10.28
N GLN A 318 15.36 7.96 -9.87
CA GLN A 318 16.44 7.37 -10.66
C GLN A 318 17.19 6.38 -9.78
N PHE A 319 17.42 5.19 -10.32
CA PHE A 319 18.15 4.11 -9.68
C PHE A 319 19.28 3.65 -10.59
N GLN A 320 20.47 3.51 -10.05
CA GLN A 320 21.49 2.66 -10.63
C GLN A 320 21.18 1.20 -10.25
N ILE A 321 21.43 0.27 -11.14
CA ILE A 321 21.22 -1.15 -10.89
C ILE A 321 22.51 -1.75 -10.36
N PRO A 322 22.53 -2.30 -9.15
CA PRO A 322 23.72 -2.84 -8.54
C PRO A 322 24.17 -4.11 -9.26
N ILE A 323 25.48 -4.27 -9.42
CA ILE A 323 26.08 -5.37 -10.18
C ILE A 323 27.07 -6.19 -9.34
N ASN A 324 27.25 -7.45 -9.73
CA ASN A 324 28.33 -8.32 -9.28
C ASN A 324 29.39 -8.44 -10.37
N THR A 325 30.65 -8.13 -10.05
CA THR A 325 31.79 -8.27 -10.97
C THR A 325 32.77 -9.38 -10.56
N ASP A 326 32.47 -10.10 -9.47
CA ASP A 326 33.31 -11.22 -9.00
C ASP A 326 32.75 -12.54 -9.51
N PRO A 327 33.46 -13.22 -10.44
CA PRO A 327 33.03 -14.51 -10.97
C PRO A 327 33.12 -15.65 -9.94
N ASN A 328 33.72 -15.41 -8.79
CA ASN A 328 33.81 -16.38 -7.72
C ASN A 328 32.84 -16.10 -6.56
N ASN A 329 31.91 -15.16 -6.73
CA ASN A 329 30.90 -14.92 -5.73
C ASN A 329 29.98 -16.15 -5.60
N PRO A 330 30.01 -16.87 -4.45
CA PRO A 330 29.22 -18.09 -4.30
C PRO A 330 27.73 -17.84 -4.14
N LEU A 331 27.34 -16.60 -3.92
CA LEU A 331 25.93 -16.20 -3.70
C LEU A 331 25.26 -15.69 -4.97
N ASP A 332 26.05 -15.34 -6.00
CA ASP A 332 25.50 -14.76 -7.21
C ASP A 332 26.26 -15.28 -8.44
N PRO A 333 25.65 -16.20 -9.21
CA PRO A 333 26.26 -16.77 -10.40
C PRO A 333 26.30 -15.79 -11.59
N ILE A 334 25.59 -14.67 -11.48
CA ILE A 334 25.48 -13.69 -12.56
C ILE A 334 26.55 -12.63 -12.39
N VAL A 335 27.44 -12.53 -13.39
CA VAL A 335 28.58 -11.65 -13.38
C VAL A 335 28.44 -10.58 -14.45
N SER A 336 28.48 -9.32 -14.06
CA SER A 336 28.48 -8.19 -14.97
C SER A 336 29.90 -7.79 -15.36
N ALA A 337 30.10 -7.22 -16.54
CA ALA A 337 31.36 -6.64 -16.92
C ALA A 337 31.76 -5.48 -16.01
N PRO A 338 33.02 -5.31 -15.63
CA PRO A 338 33.44 -4.15 -14.87
C PRO A 338 33.14 -2.84 -15.62
N GLY A 339 32.46 -1.93 -14.95
CA GLY A 339 32.04 -0.63 -15.51
C GLY A 339 30.67 -0.58 -16.13
N THR A 340 29.88 -1.67 -16.09
CA THR A 340 28.44 -1.67 -16.45
C THR A 340 27.69 -0.64 -15.63
N LEU A 341 26.87 0.17 -16.28
CA LEU A 341 26.15 1.31 -15.70
C LEU A 341 24.66 1.27 -16.04
N ASP A 342 23.98 0.19 -15.68
CA ASP A 342 22.54 0.08 -15.86
C ASP A 342 21.79 1.07 -14.95
N THR A 343 20.74 1.66 -15.49
CA THR A 343 20.01 2.71 -14.80
C THR A 343 18.51 2.58 -15.09
N GLN A 344 17.69 2.81 -14.08
CA GLN A 344 16.23 2.91 -14.23
C GLN A 344 15.73 4.30 -13.85
N LEU A 345 14.84 4.86 -14.68
CA LEU A 345 14.12 6.09 -14.41
C LEU A 345 12.65 5.79 -14.24
N GLU A 346 12.05 6.33 -13.18
CA GLU A 346 10.64 6.15 -12.88
C GLU A 346 9.94 7.49 -12.72
N TYR A 347 8.79 7.63 -13.36
CA TYR A 347 7.93 8.80 -13.27
C TYR A 347 6.54 8.36 -12.85
N GLU A 348 6.07 8.88 -11.73
CA GLU A 348 4.72 8.61 -11.23
C GLU A 348 3.98 9.93 -11.04
N ARG A 349 2.76 10.03 -11.56
CA ARG A 349 1.88 11.16 -11.38
C ARG A 349 0.48 10.70 -11.04
N PHE A 350 -0.09 11.34 -10.05
CA PHE A 350 -1.43 11.03 -9.60
C PHE A 350 -2.20 12.30 -9.28
N SER A 351 -3.49 12.32 -9.60
CA SER A 351 -4.38 13.38 -9.17
C SER A 351 -5.79 12.87 -8.93
N ASN A 352 -6.47 13.47 -7.98
CA ASN A 352 -7.90 13.23 -7.74
C ASN A 352 -8.62 14.53 -7.38
N LEU A 353 -9.92 14.53 -7.59
CA LEU A 353 -10.81 15.59 -7.15
C LEU A 353 -11.94 14.93 -6.34
N ASN A 354 -11.90 15.08 -5.02
CA ASN A 354 -12.86 14.47 -4.12
C ASN A 354 -13.96 15.47 -3.75
N TRP A 355 -15.17 15.25 -4.25
CA TRP A 355 -16.34 15.98 -3.81
C TRP A 355 -17.12 15.16 -2.79
N THR A 356 -17.28 15.72 -1.61
CA THR A 356 -18.05 15.11 -0.51
C THR A 356 -19.22 15.99 -0.11
N GLN A 357 -20.38 15.37 0.04
CA GLN A 357 -21.62 16.02 0.47
C GLN A 357 -22.25 15.26 1.64
N VAL A 358 -22.47 15.93 2.76
CA VAL A 358 -23.20 15.39 3.91
C VAL A 358 -24.70 15.69 3.77
N SER A 359 -25.55 14.71 4.10
CA SER A 359 -27.02 14.87 4.08
C SER A 359 -27.50 15.88 5.12
N GLN A 360 -28.75 16.35 4.97
CA GLN A 360 -29.32 17.36 5.88
C GLN A 360 -29.45 16.87 7.32
N ASP A 361 -29.77 15.59 7.48
CA ASP A 361 -29.94 14.95 8.78
C ASP A 361 -28.59 14.46 9.39
N GLY A 362 -27.48 14.64 8.67
CA GLY A 362 -26.16 14.18 9.08
C GLY A 362 -25.97 12.67 9.03
N ASN A 363 -26.95 11.92 8.51
CA ASN A 363 -26.94 10.45 8.52
C ASN A 363 -26.37 9.84 7.24
N GLY A 364 -25.99 10.66 6.28
CA GLY A 364 -25.46 10.18 5.01
C GLY A 364 -24.30 11.00 4.51
N VAL A 365 -23.42 10.36 3.77
CA VAL A 365 -22.26 10.95 3.11
C VAL A 365 -22.23 10.51 1.66
N PHE A 366 -22.20 11.49 0.80
CA PHE A 366 -22.04 11.38 -0.63
C PHE A 366 -20.60 11.69 -1.01
N GLN A 367 -19.97 10.88 -1.88
CA GLN A 367 -18.63 11.12 -2.39
C GLN A 367 -18.52 10.78 -3.88
N LEU A 368 -17.86 11.65 -4.64
CA LEU A 368 -17.53 11.42 -6.06
C LEU A 368 -16.08 11.80 -6.30
N ILE A 369 -15.30 10.88 -6.87
CA ILE A 369 -13.85 11.02 -7.02
C ILE A 369 -13.45 10.67 -8.46
N PRO A 370 -13.45 11.60 -9.42
CA PRO A 370 -12.65 11.46 -10.60
C PRO A 370 -11.16 11.47 -10.24
N TRP A 371 -10.42 10.58 -10.86
CA TRP A 371 -8.99 10.43 -10.63
C TRP A 371 -8.24 10.11 -11.92
N TRP A 372 -6.94 10.41 -11.90
CA TRP A 372 -6.03 10.13 -13.00
C TRP A 372 -4.68 9.70 -12.44
N ARG A 373 -4.05 8.72 -13.10
CA ARG A 373 -2.69 8.28 -12.84
C ARG A 373 -1.93 8.16 -14.15
N SER A 374 -0.65 8.48 -14.14
CA SER A 374 0.28 8.21 -15.25
C SER A 374 1.61 7.75 -14.68
N THR A 375 2.08 6.61 -15.17
CA THR A 375 3.37 6.05 -14.81
C THR A 375 4.22 5.86 -16.05
N ARG A 376 5.54 5.97 -15.89
CA ARG A 376 6.53 5.66 -16.91
C ARG A 376 7.78 5.11 -16.24
N ILE A 377 8.24 3.97 -16.71
CA ILE A 377 9.47 3.33 -16.29
C ILE A 377 10.33 3.16 -17.53
N ASP A 378 11.55 3.68 -17.50
CA ASP A 378 12.56 3.49 -18.55
C ASP A 378 13.80 2.84 -17.92
N TYR A 379 14.12 1.65 -18.37
CA TYR A 379 15.37 0.96 -18.04
C TYR A 379 16.37 1.12 -19.18
N TYR A 380 17.56 1.57 -18.84
CA TYR A 380 18.69 1.74 -19.75
C TYR A 380 19.82 0.81 -19.34
N GLY A 381 19.98 -0.28 -20.10
CA GLY A 381 21.13 -1.17 -19.98
C GLY A 381 22.39 -0.57 -20.60
N ASP A 382 23.54 -0.97 -20.13
CA ASP A 382 24.83 -0.67 -20.75
C ASP A 382 25.10 -1.68 -21.86
N LEU A 383 24.35 -1.58 -22.95
CA LEU A 383 24.29 -2.56 -24.04
C LEU A 383 25.66 -3.13 -24.46
N PRO A 384 26.73 -2.30 -24.64
CA PRO A 384 28.05 -2.81 -25.00
C PRO A 384 28.71 -3.67 -23.94
N LEU A 385 28.50 -3.36 -22.66
CA LEU A 385 29.13 -4.07 -21.54
C LEU A 385 28.30 -5.27 -21.09
N ASP A 386 27.00 -5.18 -21.11
CA ASP A 386 26.08 -6.30 -20.84
C ASP A 386 26.36 -7.47 -21.77
N VAL A 387 26.65 -7.14 -23.02
CA VAL A 387 27.01 -8.09 -24.07
C VAL A 387 28.31 -8.84 -23.74
N LEU A 388 29.27 -8.25 -23.06
CA LEU A 388 30.55 -8.83 -22.72
C LEU A 388 30.52 -9.69 -21.44
N ALA A 389 29.50 -9.50 -20.59
CA ALA A 389 29.41 -10.10 -19.28
C ALA A 389 28.91 -11.53 -19.30
N VAL A 390 28.18 -11.92 -20.33
CA VAL A 390 27.52 -13.23 -20.39
C VAL A 390 28.36 -14.22 -21.11
N GLU A 391 29.02 -15.12 -20.40
CA GLU A 391 29.39 -16.42 -20.91
C GLU A 391 28.20 -17.37 -20.74
N PRO A 392 27.38 -17.59 -21.77
CA PRO A 392 26.31 -18.55 -21.64
C PRO A 392 26.92 -19.95 -21.69
N ASP A 393 26.88 -20.66 -20.60
CA ASP A 393 27.10 -22.12 -20.65
C ASP A 393 25.86 -22.79 -21.25
N PHE A 394 25.78 -22.76 -22.56
CA PHE A 394 24.72 -23.41 -23.33
C PHE A 394 24.88 -24.92 -23.43
N SER A 395 25.79 -25.53 -22.72
CA SER A 395 25.91 -26.99 -22.62
C SER A 395 24.66 -27.64 -22.05
N VAL A 396 23.85 -26.84 -21.30
CA VAL A 396 22.62 -27.29 -20.62
C VAL A 396 21.35 -26.99 -21.45
N CYS A 397 21.46 -26.28 -22.57
CA CYS A 397 20.31 -25.99 -23.40
C CYS A 397 19.80 -27.28 -24.09
N PRO A 398 18.51 -27.68 -23.86
CA PRO A 398 17.93 -28.82 -24.58
C PRO A 398 18.06 -28.65 -26.07
N PRO A 399 18.10 -29.77 -26.86
CA PRO A 399 18.26 -29.70 -28.32
C PRO A 399 17.18 -28.89 -29.05
N THR A 400 16.12 -28.54 -28.36
CA THR A 400 15.00 -27.73 -28.86
C THR A 400 15.15 -26.22 -28.63
N CYS A 401 16.17 -25.77 -27.87
CA CYS A 401 16.46 -24.35 -27.75
C CYS A 401 16.92 -23.78 -29.08
N ASP A 402 16.37 -22.68 -29.50
CA ASP A 402 16.93 -21.90 -30.61
C ASP A 402 18.26 -21.26 -30.13
N LYS A 403 19.35 -21.88 -30.53
CA LYS A 403 20.72 -21.48 -30.16
C LYS A 403 21.19 -20.25 -30.93
N THR A 404 20.34 -19.60 -31.70
CA THR A 404 20.76 -18.58 -32.65
C THR A 404 20.67 -17.16 -32.13
N ILE A 405 19.90 -16.87 -31.11
CA ILE A 405 19.70 -15.50 -30.61
C ILE A 405 19.76 -15.51 -29.08
N HIS A 406 20.71 -14.74 -28.51
CA HIS A 406 20.77 -14.47 -27.07
C HIS A 406 20.54 -13.00 -26.83
N VAL A 407 19.58 -12.69 -25.99
CA VAL A 407 19.38 -11.32 -25.49
C VAL A 407 20.27 -11.15 -24.28
N VAL A 408 21.25 -10.27 -24.38
CA VAL A 408 22.23 -10.04 -23.33
C VAL A 408 22.24 -8.61 -22.80
N GLY A 409 21.70 -7.66 -23.56
CA GLY A 409 21.52 -6.27 -23.13
C GLY A 409 20.15 -5.76 -23.57
N LEU A 410 19.54 -4.89 -22.79
CA LEU A 410 18.19 -4.41 -23.00
C LEU A 410 18.04 -2.95 -22.60
N ASN A 411 17.45 -2.15 -23.51
CA ASN A 411 16.73 -0.95 -23.11
C ASN A 411 15.23 -1.24 -23.20
N GLN A 412 14.47 -0.86 -22.20
CA GLN A 412 13.03 -1.03 -22.23
C GLN A 412 12.32 0.16 -21.63
N GLY A 413 11.08 0.38 -22.04
CA GLY A 413 10.21 1.35 -21.40
C GLY A 413 8.78 0.87 -21.37
N SER A 414 8.12 1.19 -20.26
CA SER A 414 6.70 0.99 -20.01
C SER A 414 6.05 2.32 -19.68
N TYR A 415 4.92 2.60 -20.30
CA TYR A 415 4.09 3.76 -20.00
C TYR A 415 2.65 3.33 -19.84
N ALA A 416 2.03 3.72 -18.74
CA ALA A 416 0.61 3.52 -18.52
C ALA A 416 -0.08 4.82 -18.10
N SER A 417 -1.34 4.95 -18.49
CA SER A 417 -2.20 6.06 -18.10
C SER A 417 -3.59 5.54 -17.77
N TYR A 418 -4.07 5.93 -16.62
CA TYR A 418 -5.36 5.58 -16.08
C TYR A 418 -6.23 6.82 -15.95
N ILE A 419 -7.50 6.68 -16.26
CA ILE A 419 -8.53 7.62 -15.89
C ILE A 419 -9.68 6.87 -15.28
N GLY A 420 -10.16 7.33 -14.14
CA GLY A 420 -11.22 6.65 -13.43
C GLY A 420 -12.19 7.56 -12.72
N LEU A 421 -13.29 6.97 -12.31
CA LEU A 421 -14.31 7.60 -11.51
C LEU A 421 -14.78 6.62 -10.44
N ARG A 422 -14.64 7.02 -9.20
CA ARG A 422 -15.19 6.30 -8.05
C ARG A 422 -16.35 7.08 -7.46
N GLY A 423 -17.40 6.38 -7.08
CA GLY A 423 -18.53 7.02 -6.43
C GLY A 423 -19.23 6.12 -5.45
N SER A 424 -19.84 6.69 -4.40
CA SER A 424 -20.66 5.92 -3.46
C SER A 424 -21.49 6.78 -2.50
N ASP A 425 -22.51 6.19 -1.89
CA ASP A 425 -23.37 6.75 -0.81
C ASP A 425 -23.33 5.86 0.42
N PHE A 426 -23.09 6.47 1.51
CA PHE A 426 -23.19 5.88 2.83
C PHE A 426 -24.41 6.45 3.54
N ARG A 427 -25.22 5.58 4.18
CA ARG A 427 -26.37 5.96 5.00
C ARG A 427 -26.40 5.17 6.29
N ALA A 428 -26.53 5.87 7.39
CA ALA A 428 -26.72 5.26 8.70
C ALA A 428 -28.16 5.49 9.21
N THR A 429 -28.72 4.45 9.75
CA THR A 429 -29.96 4.48 10.54
C THR A 429 -29.64 4.09 11.98
N LYS A 430 -30.63 3.76 12.77
CA LYS A 430 -30.39 3.32 14.16
C LYS A 430 -29.57 2.02 14.22
N ASN A 431 -29.88 1.06 13.34
CA ASN A 431 -29.34 -0.30 13.40
C ASN A 431 -28.63 -0.73 12.11
N HIS A 432 -28.68 0.06 11.04
CA HIS A 432 -28.07 -0.26 9.75
C HIS A 432 -27.16 0.87 9.29
N ALA A 433 -26.02 0.48 8.74
CA ALA A 433 -25.10 1.39 8.07
C ALA A 433 -24.76 0.80 6.69
N TRP A 434 -25.54 1.15 5.68
CA TRP A 434 -25.39 0.62 4.35
C TRP A 434 -24.60 1.56 3.45
N LYS A 435 -23.90 0.96 2.51
CA LYS A 435 -23.05 1.62 1.54
C LYS A 435 -23.21 0.95 0.20
N VAL A 436 -23.36 1.74 -0.85
CA VAL A 436 -23.37 1.23 -2.22
C VAL A 436 -22.48 2.13 -3.06
N GLY A 437 -21.89 1.60 -4.11
CA GLY A 437 -20.99 2.41 -4.93
C GLY A 437 -20.51 1.69 -6.18
N PHE A 438 -19.59 2.40 -6.87
CA PHE A 438 -18.98 1.90 -8.10
C PHE A 438 -17.56 2.44 -8.26
N ASP A 439 -16.75 1.67 -8.98
CA ASP A 439 -15.44 2.05 -9.50
C ASP A 439 -15.43 1.77 -11.01
N VAL A 440 -15.06 2.74 -11.81
CA VAL A 440 -14.87 2.53 -13.24
C VAL A 440 -13.55 3.16 -13.66
N SER A 441 -12.76 2.43 -14.44
CA SER A 441 -11.49 2.95 -14.93
C SER A 441 -11.20 2.46 -16.35
N ARG A 442 -10.37 3.24 -17.02
CA ARG A 442 -9.77 2.88 -18.29
C ARG A 442 -8.27 3.03 -18.17
N GLU A 443 -7.57 2.00 -18.56
CA GLU A 443 -6.12 1.95 -18.67
C GLU A 443 -5.72 1.98 -20.15
N ASN A 444 -4.63 2.70 -20.46
CA ASN A 444 -3.92 2.60 -21.72
C ASN A 444 -2.45 2.36 -21.38
N ALA A 445 -1.91 1.24 -21.85
CA ALA A 445 -0.51 0.87 -21.62
C ALA A 445 0.23 0.74 -22.96
N THR A 446 1.49 1.16 -22.97
CA THR A 446 2.41 1.07 -24.10
C THR A 446 3.76 0.60 -23.58
N ALA A 447 4.41 -0.32 -24.27
CA ALA A 447 5.76 -0.76 -23.97
C ALA A 447 6.62 -0.76 -25.23
N TYR A 448 7.93 -0.56 -25.05
CA TYR A 448 8.92 -0.72 -26.08
C TYR A 448 10.13 -1.47 -25.52
N GLN A 449 10.89 -2.11 -26.40
CA GLN A 449 12.12 -2.82 -26.06
C GLN A 449 13.13 -2.67 -27.20
N GLU A 450 14.39 -2.49 -26.82
CA GLU A 450 15.55 -2.47 -27.70
C GLU A 450 16.56 -3.50 -27.16
N PHE A 451 16.95 -4.42 -28.03
CA PHE A 451 17.83 -5.52 -27.63
C PHE A 451 19.22 -5.37 -28.21
N ALA A 452 20.25 -5.68 -27.44
CA ALA A 452 21.55 -6.08 -27.95
C ALA A 452 21.61 -7.60 -27.95
N CYS A 453 21.76 -8.18 -29.13
CA CYS A 453 21.83 -9.64 -29.30
C CYS A 453 23.24 -10.06 -29.74
N TYR A 454 23.75 -11.15 -29.21
CA TYR A 454 24.84 -11.90 -29.82
C TYR A 454 24.30 -12.84 -30.90
N TYR A 455 24.89 -12.72 -32.09
CA TYR A 455 24.71 -13.75 -33.10
C TYR A 455 25.74 -14.85 -32.79
N VAL A 456 25.35 -15.90 -32.13
CA VAL A 456 26.19 -17.05 -31.89
C VAL A 456 25.96 -18.04 -33.02
N ASN A 457 26.60 -17.84 -34.13
CA ASN A 457 26.92 -18.97 -34.95
C ASN A 457 28.11 -19.67 -34.26
N CYS A 458 27.79 -20.41 -33.23
CA CYS A 458 28.77 -21.06 -32.34
C CYS A 458 29.56 -22.16 -32.99
N ALA A 459 29.42 -22.41 -34.27
CA ALA A 459 29.97 -23.58 -34.93
C ALA A 459 31.38 -23.39 -35.49
N ALA A 460 31.94 -22.21 -35.59
CA ALA A 460 33.12 -22.11 -36.41
C ALA A 460 34.33 -21.33 -35.90
N SER A 461 34.26 -20.35 -35.08
CA SER A 461 35.50 -19.57 -34.82
C SER A 461 35.37 -18.51 -33.74
N GLY A 462 35.32 -18.88 -32.51
CA GLY A 462 35.48 -17.92 -31.40
C GLY A 462 34.48 -16.78 -31.35
N PRO A 463 34.34 -16.07 -30.25
CA PRO A 463 33.38 -15.02 -30.12
C PRO A 463 33.74 -13.87 -31.04
N VAL A 464 33.09 -13.77 -32.18
CA VAL A 464 33.06 -12.52 -32.96
C VAL A 464 31.95 -11.68 -32.38
N ALA A 465 32.34 -10.87 -31.43
CA ALA A 465 31.47 -9.86 -30.84
C ALA A 465 31.22 -8.76 -31.85
N THR A 466 30.30 -8.95 -32.75
CA THR A 466 29.63 -7.86 -33.41
C THR A 466 28.27 -7.76 -32.74
N PRO A 467 28.03 -6.74 -31.92
CA PRO A 467 26.71 -6.49 -31.39
C PRO A 467 25.79 -6.29 -32.59
N PHE A 468 24.81 -7.17 -32.72
CA PHE A 468 23.76 -7.03 -33.71
C PHE A 468 22.64 -6.23 -33.09
N PHE A 469 22.49 -5.00 -33.53
CA PHE A 469 21.39 -4.12 -33.13
C PHE A 469 20.25 -4.26 -34.10
N PRO A 470 19.34 -5.16 -33.94
CA PRO A 470 18.05 -4.93 -34.49
C PRO A 470 16.92 -5.62 -33.79
N ALA A 471 16.32 -5.06 -32.88
CA ALA A 471 14.90 -5.21 -32.69
C ALA A 471 14.40 -4.06 -31.82
N TYR A 472 14.42 -2.87 -32.35
CA TYR A 472 13.56 -1.84 -31.86
C TYR A 472 12.13 -2.26 -32.16
N THR A 473 11.41 -2.73 -31.17
CA THR A 473 9.98 -2.95 -31.31
C THR A 473 9.30 -1.59 -31.20
N THR A 474 8.59 -1.22 -32.26
CA THR A 474 7.78 0.00 -32.24
C THR A 474 6.84 -0.03 -31.04
N PRO A 475 6.70 1.07 -30.30
CA PRO A 475 5.78 1.14 -29.17
C PRO A 475 4.38 0.68 -29.57
N GLN A 476 3.87 -0.33 -28.88
CA GLN A 476 2.53 -0.85 -29.12
C GLN A 476 1.65 -0.52 -27.92
N GLY A 477 0.54 0.16 -28.20
CA GLY A 477 -0.44 0.53 -27.19
C GLY A 477 -1.60 -0.46 -27.12
N GLN A 478 -2.11 -0.68 -25.95
CA GLN A 478 -3.33 -1.42 -25.70
C GLN A 478 -4.18 -0.71 -24.66
N ALA A 479 -5.50 -0.91 -24.70
CA ALA A 479 -6.44 -0.32 -23.77
C ALA A 479 -7.23 -1.41 -23.06
N GLY A 480 -7.44 -1.25 -21.76
CA GLY A 480 -8.29 -2.05 -20.91
C GLY A 480 -9.30 -1.17 -20.16
N SER A 481 -10.29 -1.80 -19.57
CA SER A 481 -11.24 -1.13 -18.68
C SER A 481 -11.62 -2.07 -17.55
N GLN A 482 -11.82 -1.50 -16.36
CA GLN A 482 -12.34 -2.20 -15.19
C GLN A 482 -13.60 -1.51 -14.70
N ILE A 483 -14.56 -2.32 -14.22
CA ILE A 483 -15.82 -1.86 -13.65
C ILE A 483 -16.06 -2.68 -12.40
N GLY A 484 -16.26 -2.00 -11.25
CA GLY A 484 -16.70 -2.57 -10.01
C GLY A 484 -18.00 -1.91 -9.57
N ILE A 485 -18.98 -2.70 -9.10
CA ILE A 485 -20.23 -2.19 -8.50
C ILE A 485 -20.45 -3.00 -7.22
N TYR A 486 -20.77 -2.30 -6.13
CA TYR A 486 -20.94 -2.96 -4.85
C TYR A 486 -22.07 -2.38 -4.01
N ALA A 487 -22.57 -3.23 -3.11
CA ALA A 487 -23.47 -2.84 -2.03
C ALA A 487 -23.09 -3.61 -0.77
N GLU A 488 -23.10 -2.93 0.37
CA GLU A 488 -22.81 -3.53 1.67
C GLU A 488 -23.70 -2.91 2.76
N ASP A 489 -23.95 -3.67 3.81
CA ASP A 489 -24.65 -3.21 4.99
C ASP A 489 -24.01 -3.76 6.27
N ARG A 490 -23.98 -2.96 7.29
CA ARG A 490 -23.62 -3.34 8.64
C ARG A 490 -24.85 -3.22 9.51
N TRP A 491 -25.31 -4.38 9.97
CA TRP A 491 -26.52 -4.49 10.76
C TRP A 491 -26.22 -4.81 12.23
N GLN A 492 -26.45 -3.83 13.10
CA GLN A 492 -26.40 -4.00 14.55
C GLN A 492 -27.68 -4.72 15.00
N GLU A 493 -27.65 -6.03 15.01
CA GLU A 493 -28.80 -6.86 15.41
C GLU A 493 -29.15 -6.68 16.89
N THR A 494 -28.10 -6.73 17.73
CA THR A 494 -28.15 -6.46 19.15
C THR A 494 -26.93 -5.64 19.56
N PRO A 495 -26.85 -5.05 20.76
CA PRO A 495 -25.62 -4.39 21.22
C PRO A 495 -24.35 -5.26 21.15
N ASN A 496 -24.54 -6.59 21.14
CA ASN A 496 -23.46 -7.57 21.19
C ASN A 496 -23.16 -8.22 19.83
N ILE A 497 -23.99 -8.02 18.82
CA ILE A 497 -23.89 -8.71 17.52
C ILE A 497 -23.99 -7.69 16.39
N LEU A 498 -22.91 -7.60 15.62
CA LEU A 498 -22.82 -6.80 14.40
C LEU A 498 -22.58 -7.71 13.21
N TRP A 499 -23.50 -7.74 12.27
CA TRP A 499 -23.34 -8.38 10.98
C TRP A 499 -22.78 -7.39 9.96
N SER A 500 -21.86 -7.87 9.13
CA SER A 500 -21.40 -7.16 7.94
C SER A 500 -21.62 -8.06 6.73
N TYR A 501 -22.33 -7.60 5.72
CA TYR A 501 -22.53 -8.35 4.49
C TYR A 501 -22.51 -7.43 3.28
N GLY A 502 -21.94 -7.95 2.21
CA GLY A 502 -21.77 -7.19 0.99
C GLY A 502 -21.76 -8.08 -0.25
N LEU A 503 -22.01 -7.47 -1.37
CA LEU A 503 -21.92 -8.07 -2.68
C LEU A 503 -21.21 -7.10 -3.62
N ARG A 504 -20.22 -7.61 -4.35
CA ARG A 504 -19.50 -6.86 -5.37
C ARG A 504 -19.54 -7.61 -6.70
N TYR A 505 -19.72 -6.89 -7.77
CA TYR A 505 -19.54 -7.36 -9.14
C TYR A 505 -18.36 -6.64 -9.75
N ASP A 506 -17.36 -7.38 -10.21
CA ASP A 506 -16.21 -6.87 -10.94
C ASP A 506 -16.21 -7.41 -12.36
N ALA A 507 -15.79 -6.59 -13.32
CA ALA A 507 -15.55 -6.98 -14.70
C ALA A 507 -14.34 -6.24 -15.26
N SER A 508 -13.47 -6.96 -15.96
CA SER A 508 -12.35 -6.44 -16.72
C SER A 508 -12.50 -6.73 -18.20
N THR A 509 -12.00 -5.81 -19.03
CA THR A 509 -11.94 -5.96 -20.49
C THR A 509 -10.59 -5.46 -20.99
N GLY A 510 -10.13 -5.99 -22.11
CA GLY A 510 -8.83 -5.68 -22.70
C GLY A 510 -8.13 -6.98 -23.09
N TYR A 511 -6.82 -7.08 -22.80
CA TYR A 511 -6.08 -8.32 -23.06
C TYR A 511 -6.60 -9.45 -22.15
N VAL A 512 -6.68 -9.18 -20.85
CA VAL A 512 -7.28 -10.10 -19.90
C VAL A 512 -8.71 -9.67 -19.62
N SER A 513 -9.66 -10.56 -19.88
CA SER A 513 -11.09 -10.27 -19.76
C SER A 513 -11.77 -11.30 -18.87
N GLY A 514 -12.61 -10.83 -17.97
CA GLY A 514 -13.37 -11.68 -17.07
C GLY A 514 -14.34 -10.91 -16.22
N ASN A 515 -15.10 -11.63 -15.40
CA ASN A 515 -16.00 -11.02 -14.42
C ASN A 515 -16.30 -11.99 -13.27
N GLN A 516 -16.66 -11.44 -12.13
CA GLN A 516 -17.04 -12.23 -10.96
C GLN A 516 -18.06 -11.49 -10.09
N ILE A 517 -18.93 -12.27 -9.44
CA ILE A 517 -19.72 -11.81 -8.29
C ILE A 517 -19.03 -12.30 -7.01
N SER A 518 -18.75 -11.37 -6.12
CA SER A 518 -17.94 -11.57 -4.92
C SER A 518 -18.75 -11.26 -3.67
N PRO A 519 -19.43 -12.27 -3.07
CA PRO A 519 -20.13 -12.10 -1.81
C PRO A 519 -19.13 -12.00 -0.65
N ARG A 520 -19.49 -11.23 0.37
CA ARG A 520 -18.76 -11.06 1.63
C ARG A 520 -19.73 -11.07 2.79
N ILE A 521 -19.35 -11.74 3.88
CA ILE A 521 -20.13 -11.82 5.09
C ILE A 521 -19.22 -11.90 6.30
N GLY A 522 -19.51 -11.13 7.32
CA GLY A 522 -18.81 -11.15 8.60
C GLY A 522 -19.75 -10.98 9.76
N VAL A 523 -19.32 -11.41 10.93
CA VAL A 523 -20.01 -11.18 12.20
C VAL A 523 -18.99 -10.83 13.26
N ASN A 524 -19.27 -9.76 14.02
CA ASN A 524 -18.56 -9.42 15.23
C ASN A 524 -19.46 -9.75 16.43
N LEU A 525 -18.88 -10.44 17.39
CA LEU A 525 -19.55 -10.91 18.62
C LEU A 525 -18.85 -10.30 19.84
N TRP A 526 -19.51 -9.38 20.50
CA TRP A 526 -19.01 -8.76 21.72
C TRP A 526 -19.58 -9.46 22.95
N ASP A 527 -18.72 -9.85 23.88
CA ASP A 527 -19.13 -10.53 25.14
C ASP A 527 -19.79 -9.60 26.18
N GLY A 528 -19.94 -8.31 25.86
CA GLY A 528 -20.42 -7.28 26.79
C GLY A 528 -19.32 -6.79 27.75
N GLY A 529 -18.10 -7.25 27.59
CA GLY A 529 -16.92 -6.97 28.44
C GLY A 529 -15.69 -6.59 27.62
N LYS A 530 -14.74 -7.51 27.51
CA LYS A 530 -13.39 -7.26 27.00
C LYS A 530 -13.10 -7.91 25.66
N ASN A 531 -13.91 -8.85 25.20
CA ASN A 531 -13.69 -9.61 23.98
C ASN A 531 -14.60 -9.17 22.85
N VAL A 532 -14.02 -9.04 21.65
CA VAL A 532 -14.75 -8.95 20.39
C VAL A 532 -14.22 -10.01 19.45
N ALA A 533 -14.92 -11.13 19.36
CA ALA A 533 -14.62 -12.17 18.38
C ALA A 533 -15.21 -11.79 17.02
N HIS A 534 -14.53 -12.16 15.94
CA HIS A 534 -15.06 -12.00 14.59
C HIS A 534 -14.87 -13.26 13.75
N ILE A 535 -15.76 -13.44 12.79
CA ILE A 535 -15.65 -14.43 11.71
C ILE A 535 -15.98 -13.68 10.43
N TYR A 536 -15.17 -13.87 9.38
CA TYR A 536 -15.39 -13.26 8.09
C TYR A 536 -15.10 -14.25 6.97
N TYR A 537 -15.95 -14.20 5.93
CA TYR A 537 -15.77 -14.91 4.66
C TYR A 537 -15.96 -13.91 3.51
N GLY A 538 -15.09 -13.98 2.50
CA GLY A 538 -15.18 -13.15 1.31
C GLY A 538 -14.65 -13.83 0.07
N ARG A 539 -15.22 -13.47 -1.09
CA ARG A 539 -14.64 -13.76 -2.40
C ARG A 539 -14.08 -12.48 -3.00
N PHE A 540 -12.98 -12.65 -3.76
CA PHE A 540 -12.30 -11.55 -4.42
C PHE A 540 -11.99 -11.89 -5.86
N TYR A 541 -11.87 -10.86 -6.68
CA TYR A 541 -11.53 -10.91 -8.10
C TYR A 541 -10.37 -9.97 -8.35
N ALA A 542 -9.31 -10.45 -9.00
CA ALA A 542 -8.20 -9.64 -9.43
C ALA A 542 -7.89 -9.88 -10.92
N ALA A 543 -7.80 -8.80 -11.69
CA ALA A 543 -7.31 -8.83 -13.05
C ALA A 543 -5.90 -8.21 -13.08
N PRO A 544 -4.94 -8.83 -13.79
CA PRO A 544 -3.62 -8.23 -13.91
C PRO A 544 -3.74 -6.90 -14.64
N LEU A 545 -2.99 -5.90 -14.17
CA LEU A 545 -2.91 -4.60 -14.82
C LEU A 545 -2.29 -4.76 -16.21
N LEU A 546 -2.76 -3.96 -17.15
CA LEU A 546 -2.31 -4.03 -18.52
C LEU A 546 -0.82 -3.65 -18.66
N GLU A 547 -0.33 -2.74 -17.80
CA GLU A 547 1.08 -2.37 -17.76
C GLU A 547 2.00 -3.55 -17.42
N ASP A 548 1.59 -4.46 -16.51
CA ASP A 548 2.33 -5.67 -16.18
C ASP A 548 2.37 -6.68 -17.35
N VAL A 549 1.26 -6.78 -18.07
CA VAL A 549 1.11 -7.72 -19.19
C VAL A 549 1.85 -7.23 -20.44
N ARG A 550 1.92 -5.92 -20.62
CA ARG A 550 2.36 -5.30 -21.87
C ARG A 550 3.83 -5.52 -22.17
N GLN A 551 4.69 -5.54 -21.16
CA GLN A 551 6.13 -5.78 -21.34
C GLN A 551 6.40 -7.16 -21.95
N ALA A 552 5.77 -8.19 -21.38
CA ALA A 552 5.87 -9.55 -21.92
C ALA A 552 5.31 -9.64 -23.33
N CYS A 553 4.19 -9.00 -23.62
CA CYS A 553 3.57 -9.01 -24.95
C CYS A 553 4.46 -8.38 -26.02
N VAL A 554 5.23 -7.35 -25.71
CA VAL A 554 6.14 -6.73 -26.67
C VAL A 554 7.29 -7.69 -27.02
N LEU A 555 7.90 -8.34 -26.03
CA LEU A 555 8.93 -9.34 -26.27
C LEU A 555 8.40 -10.53 -27.09
N LEU A 556 7.17 -10.95 -26.82
CA LEU A 556 6.55 -12.12 -27.46
C LEU A 556 5.84 -11.78 -28.78
N SER A 557 5.79 -10.51 -29.19
CA SER A 557 5.03 -10.07 -30.37
C SER A 557 5.53 -10.71 -31.68
N ALA A 558 6.83 -10.96 -31.79
CA ALA A 558 7.42 -11.64 -32.93
C ALA A 558 6.87 -13.08 -33.10
N GLN A 559 6.35 -13.69 -32.03
CA GLN A 559 5.75 -15.02 -32.03
C GLN A 559 4.22 -15.01 -31.96
N GLN A 560 3.60 -13.83 -32.08
CA GLN A 560 2.14 -13.65 -31.95
C GLN A 560 1.56 -14.13 -30.61
N ALA A 561 2.36 -14.21 -29.57
CA ALA A 561 1.95 -14.76 -28.29
C ALA A 561 0.83 -13.99 -27.61
N CYS A 562 0.73 -12.69 -27.86
CA CYS A 562 -0.33 -11.81 -27.34
C CYS A 562 -1.41 -11.49 -28.39
N SER A 563 -1.64 -12.37 -29.35
CA SER A 563 -2.72 -12.23 -30.31
C SER A 563 -4.08 -12.40 -29.63
N THR A 564 -5.01 -11.48 -29.91
CA THR A 564 -6.38 -11.58 -29.39
C THR A 564 -7.19 -12.72 -30.01
N THR A 565 -6.71 -13.31 -31.12
CA THR A 565 -7.39 -14.39 -31.84
C THR A 565 -6.89 -15.78 -31.49
N ASN A 566 -5.67 -15.90 -31.07
CA ASN A 566 -5.07 -17.16 -30.62
C ASN A 566 -3.89 -16.87 -29.64
N PRO A 567 -4.20 -16.46 -28.39
CA PRO A 567 -3.16 -16.12 -27.44
C PRO A 567 -2.39 -17.37 -26.99
N VAL A 568 -1.09 -17.35 -27.14
CA VAL A 568 -0.20 -18.33 -26.49
C VAL A 568 0.03 -17.92 -25.02
N TYR A 569 0.02 -16.61 -24.76
CA TYR A 569 0.08 -16.03 -23.44
C TYR A 569 -1.33 -15.78 -22.91
N ASP A 570 -1.97 -16.83 -22.38
CA ASP A 570 -3.41 -16.87 -22.00
C ASP A 570 -3.56 -16.63 -20.49
N LEU A 571 -3.40 -15.37 -20.07
CA LEU A 571 -3.63 -14.99 -18.67
C LEU A 571 -5.11 -14.98 -18.33
N LYS A 572 -5.40 -15.39 -17.09
CA LYS A 572 -6.74 -15.41 -16.51
C LYS A 572 -6.80 -14.53 -15.27
N PRO A 573 -7.96 -13.91 -15.00
CA PRO A 573 -8.16 -13.25 -13.72
C PRO A 573 -8.06 -14.24 -12.55
N GLU A 574 -7.49 -13.77 -11.46
CA GLU A 574 -7.44 -14.51 -10.20
C GLU A 574 -8.78 -14.44 -9.48
N SER A 575 -9.13 -15.52 -8.81
CA SER A 575 -10.34 -15.63 -7.99
C SER A 575 -10.03 -16.28 -6.65
N ASP A 576 -10.29 -15.55 -5.58
CA ASP A 576 -9.99 -15.94 -4.22
C ASP A 576 -11.24 -16.27 -3.43
N ALA A 577 -11.08 -17.19 -2.48
CA ALA A 577 -11.99 -17.41 -1.37
C ALA A 577 -11.20 -17.31 -0.07
N TYR A 578 -11.60 -16.40 0.81
CA TYR A 578 -10.91 -16.07 2.04
C TYR A 578 -11.81 -16.30 3.25
N LEU A 579 -11.28 -16.95 4.27
CA LEU A 579 -11.92 -17.17 5.55
C LEU A 579 -10.98 -16.72 6.67
N GLU A 580 -11.52 -15.98 7.66
CA GLU A 580 -10.78 -15.68 8.88
C GLU A 580 -11.66 -15.78 10.11
N MET A 581 -10.98 -16.02 11.23
CA MET A 581 -11.55 -15.97 12.57
C MET A 581 -10.54 -15.30 13.50
N GLY A 582 -10.99 -14.36 14.31
CA GLY A 582 -10.12 -13.68 15.22
C GLY A 582 -10.84 -13.17 16.47
N ASP A 583 -10.04 -12.64 17.37
CA ASP A 583 -10.49 -12.04 18.62
C ASP A 583 -9.65 -10.83 18.98
N VAL A 584 -10.28 -9.78 19.46
CA VAL A 584 -9.64 -8.62 20.06
C VAL A 584 -9.98 -8.55 21.53
N TYR A 585 -8.98 -8.80 22.37
CA TYR A 585 -9.09 -8.73 23.83
C TYR A 585 -8.55 -7.41 24.36
N THR A 586 -9.39 -6.63 25.03
CA THR A 586 -9.02 -5.35 25.65
C THR A 586 -8.79 -5.54 27.15
N PHE A 587 -7.54 -5.63 27.59
CA PHE A 587 -7.18 -5.73 29.01
C PHE A 587 -7.61 -4.49 29.79
N ASN A 588 -7.33 -3.33 29.20
CA ASN A 588 -7.74 -1.99 29.65
C ASN A 588 -7.74 -1.05 28.41
N PRO A 589 -8.21 0.21 28.51
CA PRO A 589 -8.29 1.12 27.37
C PRO A 589 -6.98 1.40 26.61
N ARG A 590 -5.83 1.02 27.18
CA ARG A 590 -4.50 1.23 26.56
C ARG A 590 -3.92 -0.05 25.99
N PHE A 591 -4.29 -1.21 26.55
CA PHE A 591 -3.63 -2.47 26.26
C PHE A 591 -4.58 -3.46 25.60
N THR A 592 -4.23 -3.86 24.38
CA THR A 592 -5.04 -4.75 23.52
C THR A 592 -4.20 -5.88 22.97
N LEU A 593 -4.84 -7.04 22.79
CA LEU A 593 -4.33 -8.21 22.10
C LEU A 593 -5.29 -8.54 20.95
N GLY A 594 -4.79 -8.54 19.73
CA GLY A 594 -5.49 -9.06 18.55
C GLY A 594 -4.87 -10.39 18.13
N ILE A 595 -5.71 -11.37 17.84
CA ILE A 595 -5.31 -12.65 17.24
C ILE A 595 -6.20 -12.90 16.04
N ASN A 596 -5.63 -13.33 14.94
CA ASN A 596 -6.35 -13.69 13.72
C ASN A 596 -5.79 -14.99 13.15
N ILE A 597 -6.65 -15.86 12.63
CA ILE A 597 -6.30 -17.07 11.89
C ILE A 597 -7.03 -17.01 10.58
N PHE A 598 -6.33 -17.27 9.49
CA PHE A 598 -6.90 -17.13 8.16
C PHE A 598 -6.50 -18.28 7.22
N GLU A 599 -7.34 -18.48 6.20
CA GLU A 599 -7.06 -19.32 5.05
C GLU A 599 -7.60 -18.65 3.78
N LYS A 600 -6.79 -18.63 2.73
CA LYS A 600 -7.13 -18.13 1.40
C LYS A 600 -6.86 -19.21 0.38
N SER A 601 -7.90 -19.61 -0.37
CA SER A 601 -7.81 -20.52 -1.49
C SER A 601 -7.94 -19.74 -2.79
N VAL A 602 -7.01 -19.94 -3.71
CA VAL A 602 -6.87 -19.13 -4.92
C VAL A 602 -6.93 -20.00 -6.16
N VAL A 603 -7.64 -19.52 -7.16
CA VAL A 603 -7.69 -20.11 -8.51
C VAL A 603 -7.09 -19.11 -9.49
N ASN A 604 -6.21 -19.58 -10.37
CA ASN A 604 -5.42 -18.78 -11.30
C ASN A 604 -4.58 -17.72 -10.57
N VAL A 605 -3.80 -18.14 -9.57
CA VAL A 605 -2.91 -17.26 -8.81
C VAL A 605 -2.07 -16.41 -9.74
N LEU A 606 -2.13 -15.10 -9.60
CA LEU A 606 -1.29 -14.18 -10.35
C LEU A 606 0.04 -14.01 -9.62
N ASP A 607 1.10 -14.35 -10.32
CA ASP A 607 2.46 -14.22 -9.83
C ASP A 607 3.36 -13.63 -10.91
N THR A 608 4.59 -13.26 -10.58
CA THR A 608 5.52 -12.58 -11.47
C THR A 608 6.80 -13.38 -11.66
N THR A 609 7.34 -13.34 -12.86
CA THR A 609 8.62 -13.94 -13.17
C THR A 609 9.43 -13.02 -14.04
N GLN A 610 10.73 -13.23 -14.02
CA GLN A 610 11.67 -12.55 -14.89
C GLN A 610 11.94 -13.41 -16.15
N LEU A 611 12.00 -12.79 -17.31
CA LEU A 611 12.19 -13.48 -18.57
C LEU A 611 13.65 -13.52 -18.98
N PHE A 612 14.19 -14.74 -19.22
CA PHE A 612 15.49 -14.97 -19.89
C PHE A 612 16.67 -14.18 -19.30
N ASN A 613 16.77 -14.05 -17.98
CA ASN A 613 17.80 -13.23 -17.33
C ASN A 613 17.85 -11.79 -17.85
N THR A 614 16.71 -11.23 -18.19
CA THR A 614 16.55 -9.83 -18.57
C THR A 614 15.76 -9.10 -17.49
N PRO A 615 15.81 -7.77 -17.40
CA PRO A 615 14.94 -7.00 -16.51
C PRO A 615 13.47 -6.93 -16.96
N ILE A 616 13.04 -7.84 -17.84
CA ILE A 616 11.66 -7.94 -18.30
C ILE A 616 10.91 -8.85 -17.35
N PHE A 617 9.96 -8.28 -16.64
CA PHE A 617 9.03 -9.03 -15.83
C PHE A 617 7.79 -9.45 -16.63
N ALA A 618 7.22 -10.56 -16.26
CA ALA A 618 5.98 -11.06 -16.82
C ALA A 618 5.11 -11.62 -15.71
N VAL A 619 3.82 -11.33 -15.80
CA VAL A 619 2.81 -11.96 -14.94
C VAL A 619 2.47 -13.34 -15.53
N TYR A 620 2.28 -14.31 -14.68
CA TYR A 620 1.80 -15.63 -15.06
C TYR A 620 0.75 -16.14 -14.07
N ASN A 621 0.08 -17.24 -14.40
CA ASN A 621 -0.85 -17.88 -13.48
C ASN A 621 -0.29 -19.23 -12.99
N ASN A 622 -0.40 -19.46 -11.67
CA ASN A 622 -0.49 -20.81 -11.13
C ASN A 622 -1.96 -21.26 -11.10
N SER A 623 -2.24 -22.53 -11.36
CA SER A 623 -3.64 -23.01 -11.44
C SER A 623 -4.36 -22.89 -10.12
N ILE A 624 -3.68 -23.21 -9.04
CA ILE A 624 -4.19 -23.16 -7.67
C ILE A 624 -3.14 -22.62 -6.72
N GLY A 625 -3.61 -21.94 -5.68
CA GLY A 625 -2.81 -21.51 -4.54
C GLY A 625 -3.59 -21.67 -3.23
N ILE A 626 -2.85 -21.87 -2.17
CA ILE A 626 -3.38 -21.90 -0.80
C ILE A 626 -2.45 -21.07 0.06
N ASN A 627 -3.03 -20.15 0.80
CA ASN A 627 -2.32 -19.42 1.81
C ASN A 627 -3.06 -19.54 3.15
N HIS A 628 -2.32 -19.81 4.21
CA HIS A 628 -2.88 -19.87 5.54
C HIS A 628 -1.92 -19.34 6.57
N GLY A 629 -2.44 -18.85 7.66
CA GLY A 629 -1.60 -18.29 8.71
C GLY A 629 -2.34 -17.90 9.97
N ALA A 630 -1.54 -17.36 10.88
CA ALA A 630 -2.00 -16.76 12.13
C ALA A 630 -1.22 -15.46 12.38
N GLU A 631 -1.94 -14.44 12.78
CA GLU A 631 -1.42 -13.12 13.11
C GLU A 631 -1.67 -12.84 14.60
N LEU A 632 -0.71 -12.20 15.25
CA LEU A 632 -0.81 -11.71 16.60
C LEU A 632 -0.35 -10.27 16.66
N ARG A 633 -1.13 -9.41 17.30
CA ARG A 633 -0.74 -8.04 17.65
C ARG A 633 -1.02 -7.76 19.11
N LEU A 634 0.02 -7.49 19.86
CA LEU A 634 -0.05 -7.05 21.24
C LEU A 634 0.44 -5.61 21.32
N GLN A 635 -0.33 -4.70 21.89
CA GLN A 635 0.06 -3.29 21.92
C GLN A 635 -0.44 -2.58 23.18
N GLU A 636 0.36 -1.62 23.62
CA GLU A 636 -0.03 -0.62 24.60
C GLU A 636 0.18 0.77 24.04
N GLN A 637 -0.88 1.58 24.06
CA GLN A 637 -0.86 2.95 23.58
C GLN A 637 -1.38 3.89 24.66
N GLU A 638 -0.50 4.78 25.12
CA GLU A 638 -0.88 5.89 26.00
C GLU A 638 -0.84 7.20 25.20
N PRO A 639 -1.97 7.92 25.03
CA PRO A 639 -1.98 9.21 24.36
C PRO A 639 -0.96 10.18 24.99
N GLY A 640 0.09 10.53 24.22
CA GLY A 640 1.18 11.40 24.70
C GLY A 640 2.16 10.75 25.69
N GLY A 641 2.00 9.47 26.02
CA GLY A 641 2.89 8.67 26.86
C GLY A 641 3.75 7.67 26.07
N ASP A 642 4.30 6.73 26.81
CA ASP A 642 5.04 5.61 26.24
C ASP A 642 4.10 4.68 25.46
N GLN A 643 4.65 4.02 24.46
CA GLN A 643 3.91 3.02 23.68
C GLN A 643 4.84 1.89 23.28
N TRP A 644 4.27 0.70 23.16
CA TRP A 644 4.98 -0.44 22.61
C TRP A 644 4.02 -1.36 21.87
N PHE A 645 4.57 -2.13 20.94
CA PHE A 645 3.84 -3.20 20.27
C PHE A 645 4.75 -4.40 19.98
N LEU A 646 4.12 -5.54 19.85
CA LEU A 646 4.68 -6.76 19.27
C LEU A 646 3.70 -7.29 18.24
N THR A 647 4.18 -7.47 17.03
CA THR A 647 3.47 -8.20 15.98
C THR A 647 4.21 -9.48 15.65
N THR A 648 3.47 -10.54 15.37
CA THR A 648 4.05 -11.80 14.91
C THR A 648 3.10 -12.43 13.92
N THR A 649 3.61 -12.87 12.80
CA THR A 649 2.87 -13.59 11.78
C THR A 649 3.53 -14.94 11.55
N TYR A 650 2.71 -15.97 11.50
CA TYR A 650 3.07 -17.28 10.96
C TYR A 650 2.22 -17.51 9.72
N SER A 651 2.83 -17.62 8.55
CA SER A 651 2.10 -17.81 7.30
C SER A 651 2.88 -18.66 6.31
N GLY A 652 2.15 -19.30 5.38
CA GLY A 652 2.73 -20.00 4.27
C GLY A 652 1.86 -19.84 3.02
N SER A 653 2.47 -19.38 1.94
CA SER A 653 1.88 -19.31 0.61
C SER A 653 2.40 -20.45 -0.24
N TYR A 654 1.49 -21.20 -0.81
CA TYR A 654 1.78 -22.38 -1.62
C TYR A 654 1.06 -22.28 -2.95
N ALA A 655 1.76 -22.55 -4.04
CA ALA A 655 1.15 -22.62 -5.37
C ALA A 655 1.55 -23.90 -6.10
N ALA A 656 0.73 -24.26 -7.08
CA ALA A 656 0.95 -25.42 -7.91
C ALA A 656 0.49 -25.18 -9.34
N CYS A 657 1.18 -25.84 -10.29
CA CYS A 657 0.71 -25.97 -11.64
C CYS A 657 0.61 -24.68 -12.44
N ILE A 658 1.72 -24.18 -12.92
CA ILE A 658 1.75 -23.07 -13.88
C ILE A 658 0.78 -23.34 -15.02
N SER A 659 -0.14 -22.41 -15.27
CA SER A 659 -1.15 -22.52 -16.32
C SER A 659 -1.31 -21.16 -17.04
N GLY A 660 -1.73 -21.21 -18.31
CA GLY A 660 -1.92 -20.00 -19.12
C GLY A 660 -0.63 -19.27 -19.53
N SER A 661 0.51 -19.89 -19.27
CA SER A 661 1.83 -19.31 -19.50
C SER A 661 2.80 -20.30 -20.17
N GLU A 662 2.28 -21.21 -20.96
CA GLU A 662 3.06 -22.29 -21.60
C GLU A 662 4.21 -21.76 -22.48
N PHE A 663 4.10 -20.51 -22.90
CA PHE A 663 5.17 -19.84 -23.62
C PHE A 663 6.36 -19.46 -22.69
N LEU A 664 6.08 -18.95 -21.50
CA LEU A 664 7.10 -18.57 -20.51
C LEU A 664 7.76 -19.80 -19.90
N PHE A 665 6.98 -20.86 -19.70
CA PHE A 665 7.36 -22.12 -19.11
C PHE A 665 6.87 -23.26 -20.01
N PRO A 666 7.53 -23.51 -21.16
CA PRO A 666 7.10 -24.57 -22.05
C PRO A 666 7.05 -25.89 -21.27
N PRO A 667 5.95 -26.65 -21.37
CA PRO A 667 5.85 -27.91 -20.68
C PRO A 667 7.08 -28.74 -21.05
N ASN A 668 7.67 -29.37 -20.04
CA ASN A 668 8.87 -30.19 -20.24
C ASN A 668 8.48 -31.33 -21.21
N THR A 669 8.70 -31.10 -22.51
CA THR A 669 8.22 -31.93 -23.62
C THR A 669 8.85 -33.34 -23.62
N ASN A 670 9.79 -33.60 -22.70
CA ASN A 670 10.40 -34.89 -22.50
C ASN A 670 9.61 -35.85 -21.60
N GLN A 671 8.49 -35.43 -21.05
CA GLN A 671 7.59 -36.29 -20.30
C GLN A 671 6.16 -36.22 -20.86
N PRO A 672 5.82 -37.05 -21.88
CA PRO A 672 4.46 -37.16 -22.33
C PRO A 672 3.56 -37.69 -21.20
N GLY A 673 2.58 -36.89 -20.77
CA GLY A 673 1.62 -37.26 -19.75
C GLY A 673 1.91 -36.78 -18.33
N VAL A 674 2.82 -35.85 -18.11
CA VAL A 674 2.87 -35.09 -16.87
C VAL A 674 1.79 -34.02 -16.96
N SER A 675 0.55 -34.46 -16.69
CA SER A 675 -0.44 -33.54 -16.13
C SER A 675 0.22 -32.87 -14.94
N CYS A 676 0.04 -31.55 -14.79
CA CYS A 676 0.37 -30.79 -13.62
C CYS A 676 0.43 -31.68 -12.36
N VAL A 677 1.61 -31.95 -11.86
CA VAL A 677 1.74 -32.60 -10.56
C VAL A 677 1.21 -31.60 -9.57
N ALA A 678 0.02 -31.82 -9.02
CA ALA A 678 -0.63 -30.98 -8.03
C ALA A 678 0.14 -31.01 -6.67
N GLN A 679 1.46 -30.86 -6.74
CA GLN A 679 2.29 -30.71 -5.56
C GLN A 679 2.41 -29.22 -5.27
N LEU A 680 1.71 -28.77 -4.25
CA LEU A 680 1.87 -27.43 -3.71
C LEU A 680 3.32 -27.26 -3.24
N SER A 681 3.99 -26.24 -3.73
CA SER A 681 5.32 -25.81 -3.27
C SER A 681 5.21 -24.46 -2.59
N LEU A 682 6.03 -24.27 -1.55
CA LEU A 682 6.13 -22.98 -0.88
C LEU A 682 6.73 -21.96 -1.86
N GLU A 683 6.10 -20.80 -2.00
CA GLU A 683 6.55 -19.75 -2.89
C GLU A 683 7.77 -19.01 -2.32
N ASP A 684 8.62 -18.50 -3.19
CA ASP A 684 9.93 -17.90 -2.84
C ASP A 684 9.82 -16.63 -1.99
N HIS A 685 8.69 -15.94 -2.06
CA HIS A 685 8.36 -14.75 -1.27
C HIS A 685 7.65 -15.06 0.07
N SER A 686 7.49 -16.34 0.42
CA SER A 686 6.80 -16.78 1.63
C SER A 686 7.76 -16.91 2.82
N GLN A 687 7.91 -15.87 3.63
CA GLN A 687 8.61 -15.95 4.91
C GLN A 687 7.69 -16.52 5.99
N THR A 688 8.03 -17.73 6.50
CA THR A 688 7.13 -18.48 7.38
C THR A 688 6.85 -17.80 8.71
N VAL A 689 7.85 -17.14 9.30
CA VAL A 689 7.69 -16.37 10.55
C VAL A 689 8.29 -15.00 10.37
N ASP A 690 7.48 -14.00 10.66
CA ASP A 690 7.89 -12.61 10.75
C ASP A 690 7.46 -12.02 12.09
N SER A 691 8.30 -11.17 12.70
CA SER A 691 7.96 -10.52 13.96
C SER A 691 8.63 -9.17 14.07
N THR A 692 7.86 -8.16 14.46
CA THR A 692 8.36 -6.83 14.77
C THR A 692 7.92 -6.42 16.17
N ALA A 693 8.87 -5.92 16.96
CA ALA A 693 8.59 -5.33 18.27
C ALA A 693 9.20 -3.93 18.35
N ALA A 694 8.47 -2.99 18.90
CA ALA A 694 8.98 -1.64 19.12
C ALA A 694 8.55 -1.07 20.46
N TYR A 695 9.42 -0.26 21.07
CA TYR A 695 9.13 0.54 22.24
C TYR A 695 9.53 1.99 22.02
N THR A 696 8.59 2.88 22.21
CA THR A 696 8.79 4.33 22.14
C THR A 696 8.64 4.94 23.53
N HIS A 697 9.72 5.51 24.03
CA HIS A 697 9.73 6.28 25.26
C HIS A 697 9.65 7.77 24.98
N ARG A 698 8.77 8.48 25.68
CA ARG A 698 8.62 9.93 25.57
C ARG A 698 9.05 10.60 26.85
N PHE A 699 9.91 11.61 26.73
CA PHE A 699 10.49 12.30 27.87
C PHE A 699 10.58 13.82 27.62
N GLY A 700 10.64 14.58 28.69
CA GLY A 700 10.51 16.04 28.64
C GLY A 700 9.07 16.47 28.92
N GLY A 701 8.77 17.75 28.75
CA GLY A 701 7.44 18.30 29.02
C GLY A 701 7.11 19.48 28.12
N GLY A 702 5.82 19.70 27.88
CA GLY A 702 5.33 20.79 27.04
C GLY A 702 5.83 20.69 25.60
N PRO A 703 6.19 21.84 24.98
CA PRO A 703 6.64 21.87 23.59
C PRO A 703 8.02 21.21 23.35
N GLN A 704 8.72 20.79 24.42
CA GLN A 704 10.04 20.15 24.37
C GLN A 704 9.96 18.63 24.53
N LEU A 705 8.91 18.00 24.03
CA LEU A 705 8.76 16.56 24.11
C LEU A 705 9.72 15.84 23.16
N TRP A 706 10.63 15.07 23.73
CA TRP A 706 11.52 14.15 23.02
C TRP A 706 10.93 12.75 22.98
N TYR A 707 11.35 11.97 21.98
CA TYR A 707 11.07 10.56 21.91
C TYR A 707 12.34 9.77 21.60
N ALA A 708 12.38 8.53 22.05
CA ALA A 708 13.37 7.53 21.65
C ALA A 708 12.63 6.24 21.35
N THR A 709 12.84 5.69 20.17
CA THR A 709 12.22 4.42 19.74
C THR A 709 13.30 3.40 19.44
N LEU A 710 13.12 2.19 19.96
CA LEU A 710 13.89 1.00 19.63
C LEU A 710 12.95 -0.01 18.98
N GLN A 711 13.32 -0.50 17.79
CA GLN A 711 12.55 -1.48 17.02
C GLN A 711 13.42 -2.66 16.66
N GLY A 712 12.94 -3.86 16.90
CA GLY A 712 13.57 -5.11 16.49
C GLY A 712 12.72 -5.83 15.47
N ASN A 713 13.32 -6.34 14.40
CA ASN A 713 12.66 -7.10 13.36
C ASN A 713 13.32 -8.48 13.27
N TYR A 714 12.52 -9.54 13.17
CA TYR A 714 12.95 -10.92 13.01
C TYR A 714 12.25 -11.54 11.82
N GLY A 715 13.00 -12.19 10.91
CA GLY A 715 12.49 -13.00 9.82
C GLY A 715 13.10 -14.39 9.83
N SER A 716 12.28 -15.42 9.57
CA SER A 716 12.74 -16.82 9.51
C SER A 716 13.57 -17.14 8.27
N GLY A 717 13.67 -16.20 7.33
CA GLY A 717 14.30 -16.41 6.02
C GLY A 717 13.30 -16.88 4.95
N PHE A 718 13.61 -16.57 3.70
CA PHE A 718 12.79 -16.95 2.54
C PHE A 718 13.19 -18.33 1.99
N PRO A 719 12.27 -19.06 1.35
CA PRO A 719 12.57 -20.27 0.63
C PRO A 719 13.51 -20.00 -0.55
N VAL A 720 14.36 -20.95 -0.82
CA VAL A 720 15.25 -20.92 -1.99
C VAL A 720 15.02 -22.19 -2.79
N GLN A 721 14.69 -22.01 -4.07
CA GLN A 721 14.64 -23.07 -5.06
C GLN A 721 15.46 -22.62 -6.26
N PHE A 722 16.77 -22.80 -6.16
CA PHE A 722 17.69 -22.46 -7.23
C PHE A 722 18.53 -23.67 -7.59
N GLU A 723 18.39 -24.15 -8.82
CA GLU A 723 19.22 -25.18 -9.41
C GLU A 723 19.94 -24.61 -10.61
N ASP A 724 21.22 -24.37 -10.46
CA ASP A 724 22.16 -24.21 -11.56
C ASP A 724 23.08 -25.42 -11.63
N ALA A 725 23.76 -25.61 -12.79
CA ALA A 725 24.70 -26.72 -13.03
C ALA A 725 25.76 -26.88 -11.93
N ASN A 726 26.06 -25.83 -11.19
CA ASN A 726 27.09 -25.82 -10.15
C ASN A 726 26.57 -25.46 -8.75
N ILE A 727 25.33 -25.00 -8.60
CA ILE A 727 24.75 -24.55 -7.33
C ILE A 727 23.36 -25.15 -7.17
N ASN A 728 23.20 -26.06 -6.22
CA ASN A 728 21.88 -26.56 -5.81
C ASN A 728 21.57 -26.00 -4.43
N LEU A 729 20.77 -24.93 -4.39
CA LEU A 729 20.29 -24.29 -3.17
C LEU A 729 18.79 -24.60 -3.02
N ASN A 730 18.50 -25.69 -2.34
CA ASN A 730 17.13 -26.02 -1.93
C ASN A 730 17.03 -25.86 -0.42
N GLY A 731 16.03 -25.12 0.05
CA GLY A 731 15.80 -24.95 1.48
C GLY A 731 15.28 -23.57 1.84
N THR A 732 15.66 -23.11 3.01
CA THR A 732 15.30 -21.78 3.52
C THR A 732 16.58 -21.02 3.86
N LEU A 733 16.64 -19.76 3.49
CA LEU A 733 17.71 -18.86 3.88
C LEU A 733 17.78 -18.74 5.41
N PRO A 734 18.97 -18.44 5.97
CA PRO A 734 19.09 -18.26 7.41
C PRO A 734 18.17 -17.21 7.98
N ALA A 735 17.63 -17.46 9.16
CA ALA A 735 16.88 -16.46 9.91
C ALA A 735 17.76 -15.24 10.20
N HIS A 736 17.12 -14.08 10.21
CA HIS A 736 17.79 -12.81 10.43
C HIS A 736 17.11 -11.96 11.51
N THR A 737 17.87 -11.05 12.08
CA THR A 737 17.37 -10.07 13.05
C THR A 737 18.05 -8.75 12.83
N THR A 738 17.29 -7.68 12.76
CA THR A 738 17.79 -6.31 12.71
C THR A 738 17.29 -5.52 13.93
N LEU A 739 18.00 -4.46 14.27
CA LEU A 739 17.64 -3.55 15.34
C LEU A 739 17.75 -2.12 14.82
N ASP A 740 16.67 -1.37 14.91
CA ASP A 740 16.58 0.02 14.43
C ASP A 740 16.33 0.96 15.62
N PHE A 741 16.86 2.16 15.55
CA PHE A 741 16.76 3.17 16.59
C PHE A 741 16.42 4.52 16.02
N SER A 742 15.53 5.26 16.68
CA SER A 742 15.33 6.69 16.43
C SER A 742 15.30 7.49 17.72
N LEU A 743 15.86 8.70 17.66
CA LEU A 743 15.82 9.71 18.70
C LEU A 743 15.44 11.03 18.06
N GLY A 744 14.43 11.70 18.57
CA GLY A 744 14.04 12.96 17.98
C GLY A 744 13.20 13.83 18.89
N ARG A 745 13.02 15.06 18.42
CA ARG A 745 12.09 16.04 18.93
C ARG A 745 11.20 16.44 17.77
N ASN A 746 9.93 16.08 17.85
CA ASN A 746 8.96 16.52 16.88
C ASN A 746 8.60 17.98 17.14
N LEU A 747 8.79 18.78 16.11
CA LEU A 747 8.15 20.08 16.03
C LEU A 747 6.71 19.80 15.56
N THR A 748 5.77 19.88 16.45
CA THR A 748 4.41 20.23 16.04
C THR A 748 4.48 21.68 15.61
N PRO A 749 4.06 22.06 14.39
CA PRO A 749 3.79 23.45 14.05
C PRO A 749 2.88 23.98 15.14
N GLY A 750 3.31 25.05 15.84
CA GLY A 750 2.71 25.41 17.11
C GLY A 750 1.21 25.58 17.02
N LYS A 751 0.50 24.88 17.86
CA LYS A 751 -0.83 25.32 18.27
C LYS A 751 -0.66 26.75 18.78
N SER A 752 -1.17 27.70 18.00
CA SER A 752 -1.27 29.11 18.39
C SER A 752 -0.05 29.68 19.13
N GLY A 753 1.04 29.98 18.39
CA GLY A 753 2.08 30.91 18.84
C GLY A 753 3.07 30.40 19.89
N GLU A 754 2.98 29.18 20.33
CA GLU A 754 3.90 28.59 21.28
C GLU A 754 4.87 27.61 20.58
N ASP A 755 6.11 28.03 20.55
CA ASP A 755 7.33 27.26 20.29
C ASP A 755 7.49 26.62 18.91
N GLN A 756 7.84 27.44 17.95
CA GLN A 756 8.45 27.02 16.69
C GLN A 756 9.95 26.69 16.93
N GLY A 757 10.23 25.73 17.79
CA GLY A 757 11.59 25.31 18.02
C GLY A 757 12.15 24.48 16.86
N LEU A 758 13.45 24.38 16.75
CA LEU A 758 14.17 23.56 15.78
C LEU A 758 13.88 22.06 16.02
N GLY A 759 13.46 21.31 15.00
CA GLY A 759 13.33 19.86 15.05
C GLY A 759 14.67 19.19 14.80
N LEU A 760 14.92 18.13 15.53
CA LEU A 760 16.09 17.29 15.37
C LEU A 760 15.65 15.84 15.42
N SER A 761 16.13 15.01 14.49
CA SER A 761 15.96 13.57 14.58
C SER A 761 17.21 12.84 14.10
N LEU A 762 17.57 11.79 14.83
CA LEU A 762 18.61 10.83 14.48
C LEU A 762 17.94 9.48 14.27
N GLN A 763 18.20 8.86 13.14
CA GLN A 763 17.82 7.48 12.83
C GLN A 763 19.07 6.64 12.64
N VAL A 764 19.05 5.43 13.16
CA VAL A 764 20.08 4.40 12.94
C VAL A 764 19.37 3.11 12.58
N LEU A 765 19.44 2.74 11.32
CA LEU A 765 18.90 1.47 10.84
C LEU A 765 19.95 0.38 10.93
N ASN A 766 19.52 -0.84 11.21
CA ASN A 766 20.40 -1.99 11.38
C ASN A 766 21.57 -1.70 12.32
N LEU A 767 21.26 -1.30 13.56
CA LEU A 767 22.24 -0.95 14.58
C LEU A 767 23.30 -2.05 14.81
N LEU A 768 22.93 -3.31 14.62
CA LEU A 768 23.81 -4.47 14.76
C LEU A 768 24.74 -4.65 13.56
N ASN A 769 24.51 -3.94 12.44
CA ASN A 769 25.21 -4.10 11.17
C ASN A 769 25.14 -5.54 10.64
N HIS A 770 23.99 -6.17 10.77
CA HIS A 770 23.76 -7.54 10.32
C HIS A 770 23.26 -7.52 8.86
N GLN A 771 24.14 -7.84 7.92
CA GLN A 771 23.79 -8.03 6.52
C GLN A 771 23.44 -9.51 6.30
N TYR A 772 22.34 -9.76 5.62
CA TYR A 772 21.83 -11.11 5.34
C TYR A 772 21.32 -11.18 3.91
N VAL A 773 21.23 -12.38 3.37
CA VAL A 773 20.69 -12.62 2.03
C VAL A 773 19.17 -12.61 2.11
N ILE A 774 18.53 -11.77 1.32
CA ILE A 774 17.06 -11.68 1.17
C ILE A 774 16.62 -12.72 0.13
N LYS A 775 17.30 -12.75 -1.02
CA LYS A 775 16.94 -13.57 -2.18
C LYS A 775 18.20 -13.98 -2.95
N VAL A 776 18.20 -15.18 -3.56
CA VAL A 776 19.32 -15.68 -4.34
C VAL A 776 18.97 -15.73 -5.82
N ALA A 777 19.81 -15.10 -6.66
CA ALA A 777 19.77 -15.18 -8.13
C ALA A 777 18.38 -14.94 -8.74
N ASN A 778 17.66 -13.99 -8.21
CA ASN A 778 16.33 -13.60 -8.67
C ASN A 778 16.19 -12.07 -8.58
N GLY A 779 15.17 -11.49 -9.23
CA GLY A 779 15.09 -10.06 -9.40
C GLY A 779 16.02 -9.62 -10.54
N PHE A 780 16.46 -8.40 -10.65
CA PHE A 780 17.35 -7.93 -11.74
C PHE A 780 18.63 -8.76 -11.93
N ASN A 781 18.47 -10.05 -12.18
CA ASN A 781 19.51 -11.06 -12.43
C ASN A 781 20.48 -11.30 -11.28
N THR A 782 20.19 -10.82 -10.07
CA THR A 782 21.18 -10.85 -9.01
C THR A 782 20.62 -11.34 -7.68
N THR A 783 21.53 -11.81 -6.85
CA THR A 783 21.26 -11.99 -5.43
C THR A 783 21.03 -10.65 -4.76
N GLN A 784 20.25 -10.63 -3.69
CA GLN A 784 19.94 -9.44 -2.94
C GLN A 784 20.36 -9.58 -1.49
N ILE A 785 21.15 -8.63 -1.04
CA ILE A 785 21.69 -8.60 0.32
C ILE A 785 21.20 -7.35 1.03
N ALA A 786 20.59 -7.54 2.19
CA ALA A 786 20.08 -6.45 3.02
C ALA A 786 21.19 -5.45 3.39
N ASN A 787 20.84 -4.19 3.42
CA ASN A 787 21.74 -3.10 3.72
C ASN A 787 22.34 -3.22 5.13
N GLY A 788 23.62 -2.87 5.26
CA GLY A 788 24.29 -2.72 6.53
C GLY A 788 23.80 -1.51 7.33
N ARG A 789 24.49 -1.19 8.41
CA ARG A 789 24.13 -0.07 9.28
C ARG A 789 24.08 1.24 8.53
N ASN A 790 22.95 1.93 8.70
CA ASN A 790 22.71 3.23 8.11
C ASN A 790 22.30 4.22 9.19
N PHE A 791 22.78 5.45 9.12
CA PHE A 791 22.34 6.54 10.00
C PHE A 791 21.97 7.77 9.19
N LEU A 792 20.98 8.51 9.68
CA LEU A 792 20.47 9.73 9.10
C LEU A 792 20.18 10.75 10.21
N LEU A 793 20.78 11.90 10.10
CA LEU A 793 20.52 13.07 10.95
C LEU A 793 19.71 14.09 10.17
N ARG A 794 18.59 14.55 10.73
CA ARG A 794 17.72 15.56 10.13
C ARG A 794 17.57 16.77 11.05
N LEU A 795 17.53 17.95 10.45
CA LEU A 795 17.22 19.21 11.09
C LEU A 795 16.04 19.85 10.36
N THR A 796 15.00 20.23 11.11
CA THR A 796 13.80 20.89 10.58
C THR A 796 13.68 22.28 11.20
N ALA A 797 13.60 23.31 10.38
CA ALA A 797 13.38 24.69 10.77
C ALA A 797 12.00 25.15 10.28
N PRO A 798 11.06 25.50 11.19
CA PRO A 798 9.79 26.10 10.82
C PRO A 798 9.94 27.58 10.49
N PHE A 799 9.02 28.15 9.70
CA PHE A 799 8.92 29.56 9.37
C PHE A 799 7.48 30.05 9.25
#